data_69bd68170196654554713def8e6bc032
#
_entry.id   69bd68170196654554713def8e6bc032
#
_cell.length_a   1.000
_cell.length_b   1.000
_cell.length_c   1.000
_cell.angle_alpha   90.00
_cell.angle_beta   90.00
_cell.angle_gamma   90.00
#
_symmetry.space_group_name_H-M   'P 1'
#
loop_
_entity.id
_entity.type
_entity.pdbx_description
1 polymer ?
#
loop_
_entity_poly.entity_id
_entity_poly.type
_entity_poly.pdbx_seq_one_letter_code
_entity_poly.pdbx_strand_id
1 'polypeptide(L)'
;MENLQQNNSEYSASNIQVLEGLEAVRKRPAMYIGDISEKGLHHLVYETVDNSIDEALAGYCTEIEVTINEDNSITVQDNGRGIPVDMHEKENKSALEVVMTVLHAGGKFDKGSYKVSGGLHGVGVSCVNALSTKMVSQVFRDGKIYRQEYACGKPMTGVDVVGETDRRGTRQQFWPDPEIFTTTVYKYDILANRMRELAYLNAGITITLTDLRPDAEGNTVTETFYSQGGLKDFVRHIDSSRAHLFNDVIYLNTEKQGTPIEVAIMYNTGYSENLHSYVNNINTIEGGTHLQGFRMALTRVLKKYAEEQFVKEMEKLAKNHVEISGEDFREGLTAVISIKVAEPQFEGQTKTKLGNSEVAGAVQQAVGEALAMYLEEHPQEAKLIVDKVILAATARVAARKARESVQRKSPMAGGGLPGKLADCSDKDAANCELFIVEGDSAGGSAKQGRSRQYQAILPIRGKIFNVERVMWHKAFEHEEVNNIIQALGVRFGLGEDSKEANYEKLRYYKVIIMTDADVDGSHIDTLLMTLFFRYMPELISNGHLYIATPPLYRCKAGKVEEYCYTEADRLRFLQQYNNGREDGVITQRYKGLGEMNPTQLWETTMNPETRLLKQVTIEDAAGADYVFSMLMGEDVGPRREFIEKNATFANIDA
;
A
#
# COMPACT_ATOMS: atom_id res chain seq x y z
N MET A 1 -9.78 -40.45 -33.27
CA MET A 1 -9.34 -41.12 -32.05
C MET A 1 -7.82 -41.08 -32.07
N GLU A 2 -7.25 -39.96 -31.61
CA GLU A 2 -5.80 -39.83 -31.45
C GLU A 2 -5.49 -39.81 -29.95
N ASN A 3 -4.52 -40.65 -29.59
CA ASN A 3 -4.13 -40.97 -28.26
C ASN A 3 -3.56 -39.73 -27.52
N LEU A 4 -4.27 -39.24 -26.51
CA LEU A 4 -3.70 -38.47 -25.41
C LEU A 4 -2.86 -39.46 -24.57
N GLN A 5 -1.57 -39.55 -24.83
CA GLN A 5 -0.62 -40.16 -23.91
C GLN A 5 -0.52 -39.25 -22.67
N GLN A 6 -1.23 -39.63 -21.61
CA GLN A 6 -0.94 -39.16 -20.26
C GLN A 6 0.51 -39.57 -19.90
N ASN A 7 1.40 -38.60 -19.86
CA ASN A 7 2.69 -38.76 -19.19
C ASN A 7 2.43 -38.95 -17.69
N ASN A 8 2.16 -40.16 -17.26
CA ASN A 8 2.29 -40.55 -15.85
C ASN A 8 3.78 -40.61 -15.52
N SER A 9 4.39 -39.46 -15.20
CA SER A 9 5.63 -39.47 -14.47
C SER A 9 5.29 -39.91 -13.04
N GLU A 10 5.64 -41.16 -12.68
CA GLU A 10 5.53 -41.64 -11.32
C GLU A 10 6.26 -40.66 -10.39
N TYR A 11 5.53 -40.12 -9.40
CA TYR A 11 6.12 -39.28 -8.37
C TYR A 11 7.04 -40.16 -7.50
N SER A 12 8.33 -40.02 -7.72
CA SER A 12 9.36 -40.82 -7.06
C SER A 12 10.39 -39.92 -6.33
N ALA A 13 11.23 -40.50 -5.50
CA ALA A 13 12.28 -39.77 -4.79
C ALA A 13 13.19 -38.95 -5.73
N SER A 14 13.36 -39.37 -6.98
CA SER A 14 14.11 -38.63 -8.00
C SER A 14 13.47 -37.33 -8.45
N ASN A 15 12.18 -37.15 -8.18
CA ASN A 15 11.43 -35.90 -8.49
C ASN A 15 11.57 -34.88 -7.35
N ILE A 16 12.13 -35.24 -6.20
CA ILE A 16 12.37 -34.35 -5.09
C ILE A 16 13.68 -33.62 -5.33
N GLN A 17 13.62 -32.33 -5.67
CA GLN A 17 14.79 -31.47 -5.81
C GLN A 17 15.06 -30.74 -4.49
N VAL A 18 16.26 -30.92 -3.95
CA VAL A 18 16.75 -30.10 -2.84
C VAL A 18 17.46 -28.88 -3.44
N LEU A 19 16.97 -27.70 -3.15
CA LEU A 19 17.59 -26.45 -3.56
C LEU A 19 18.44 -25.93 -2.41
N GLU A 20 19.70 -25.69 -2.66
CA GLU A 20 20.64 -25.20 -1.64
C GLU A 20 20.91 -23.69 -1.82
N GLY A 21 20.97 -22.98 -0.69
CA GLY A 21 21.42 -21.59 -0.63
C GLY A 21 20.60 -20.63 -1.51
N LEU A 22 21.28 -19.75 -2.22
CA LEU A 22 20.69 -18.67 -3.04
C LEU A 22 20.02 -19.17 -4.33
N GLU A 23 20.23 -20.42 -4.76
CA GLU A 23 19.51 -20.98 -5.90
C GLU A 23 18.01 -21.14 -5.60
N ALA A 24 17.63 -21.40 -4.35
CA ALA A 24 16.25 -21.43 -3.91
C ALA A 24 15.57 -20.06 -4.09
N VAL A 25 16.28 -18.97 -3.79
CA VAL A 25 15.80 -17.59 -3.96
C VAL A 25 15.53 -17.29 -5.44
N ARG A 26 16.47 -17.61 -6.32
CA ARG A 26 16.32 -17.39 -7.76
C ARG A 26 15.19 -18.21 -8.38
N LYS A 27 14.96 -19.42 -7.89
CA LYS A 27 13.91 -20.31 -8.41
C LYS A 27 12.52 -19.95 -7.90
N ARG A 28 12.41 -19.35 -6.71
CA ARG A 28 11.16 -18.95 -6.07
C ARG A 28 11.26 -17.54 -5.46
N PRO A 29 11.56 -16.49 -6.25
CA PRO A 29 11.83 -15.16 -5.72
C PRO A 29 10.64 -14.59 -4.94
N ALA A 30 9.40 -14.82 -5.38
CA ALA A 30 8.21 -14.34 -4.70
C ALA A 30 8.05 -14.83 -3.25
N MET A 31 8.67 -15.97 -2.87
CA MET A 31 8.68 -16.44 -1.48
C MET A 31 9.50 -15.54 -0.54
N TYR A 32 10.48 -14.79 -1.09
CA TYR A 32 11.42 -13.98 -0.31
C TYR A 32 11.12 -12.47 -0.41
N ILE A 33 10.68 -12.01 -1.59
CA ILE A 33 10.42 -10.58 -1.85
C ILE A 33 8.95 -10.29 -2.13
N GLY A 34 8.06 -11.29 -2.03
CA GLY A 34 6.61 -11.18 -2.17
C GLY A 34 6.12 -11.15 -3.61
N ASP A 35 6.85 -10.55 -4.55
CA ASP A 35 6.46 -10.33 -5.95
C ASP A 35 7.70 -10.20 -6.84
N ILE A 36 7.53 -10.34 -8.15
CA ILE A 36 8.58 -10.12 -9.17
C ILE A 36 8.23 -8.96 -10.12
N SER A 37 7.16 -8.25 -9.84
CA SER A 37 6.74 -7.03 -10.56
C SER A 37 7.48 -5.80 -10.01
N GLU A 38 6.97 -4.62 -10.34
CA GLU A 38 7.46 -3.33 -9.85
C GLU A 38 7.62 -3.31 -8.31
N LYS A 39 6.67 -3.88 -7.57
CA LYS A 39 6.72 -3.94 -6.10
C LYS A 39 7.93 -4.74 -5.60
N GLY A 40 8.15 -5.94 -6.13
CA GLY A 40 9.30 -6.76 -5.77
C GLY A 40 10.63 -6.12 -6.16
N LEU A 41 10.66 -5.38 -7.29
CA LEU A 41 11.84 -4.63 -7.71
C LEU A 41 12.22 -3.56 -6.66
N HIS A 42 11.27 -2.73 -6.21
CA HIS A 42 11.51 -1.70 -5.21
C HIS A 42 11.86 -2.30 -3.84
N HIS A 43 11.36 -3.49 -3.53
CA HIS A 43 11.68 -4.21 -2.29
C HIS A 43 13.18 -4.51 -2.15
N LEU A 44 13.91 -4.72 -3.24
CA LEU A 44 15.38 -4.86 -3.20
C LEU A 44 16.07 -3.63 -2.60
N VAL A 45 15.57 -2.44 -2.94
CA VAL A 45 16.08 -1.18 -2.37
C VAL A 45 15.72 -1.09 -0.88
N TYR A 46 14.50 -1.44 -0.51
CA TYR A 46 14.06 -1.42 0.88
C TYR A 46 14.90 -2.35 1.76
N GLU A 47 15.16 -3.58 1.35
CA GLU A 47 16.02 -4.51 2.09
C GLU A 47 17.46 -3.99 2.27
N THR A 48 17.97 -3.24 1.29
CA THR A 48 19.32 -2.66 1.38
C THR A 48 19.33 -1.44 2.30
N VAL A 49 18.36 -0.53 2.17
CA VAL A 49 18.21 0.67 3.02
C VAL A 49 17.90 0.28 4.46
N ASP A 50 17.05 -0.72 4.69
CA ASP A 50 16.70 -1.19 6.03
C ASP A 50 17.94 -1.69 6.81
N ASN A 51 18.98 -2.18 6.13
CA ASN A 51 20.24 -2.51 6.80
C ASN A 51 20.98 -1.27 7.31
N SER A 52 20.96 -0.18 6.55
CA SER A 52 21.51 1.12 6.96
C SER A 52 20.69 1.74 8.09
N ILE A 53 19.36 1.60 8.05
CA ILE A 53 18.46 2.00 9.14
C ILE A 53 18.71 1.18 10.41
N ASP A 54 19.00 -0.12 10.32
CA ASP A 54 19.37 -0.93 11.49
C ASP A 54 20.69 -0.44 12.14
N GLU A 55 21.66 0.02 11.34
CA GLU A 55 22.84 0.73 11.87
C GLU A 55 22.48 2.05 12.56
N ALA A 56 21.50 2.78 12.05
CA ALA A 56 20.99 3.99 12.67
C ALA A 56 20.26 3.69 14.00
N LEU A 57 19.42 2.66 14.05
CA LEU A 57 18.77 2.20 15.29
C LEU A 57 19.79 1.74 16.34
N ALA A 58 20.92 1.21 15.91
CA ALA A 58 22.04 0.86 16.78
C ALA A 58 22.89 2.10 17.20
N GLY A 59 22.59 3.30 16.68
CA GLY A 59 23.26 4.55 17.00
C GLY A 59 24.56 4.83 16.24
N TYR A 60 24.83 4.12 15.14
CA TYR A 60 26.09 4.21 14.41
C TYR A 60 25.98 4.91 13.05
N CYS A 61 24.78 5.04 12.47
CA CYS A 61 24.53 5.67 11.18
C CYS A 61 23.69 6.92 11.35
N THR A 62 24.05 8.00 10.65
CA THR A 62 23.34 9.28 10.62
C THR A 62 23.03 9.75 9.20
N GLU A 63 23.66 9.17 8.20
CA GLU A 63 23.53 9.57 6.79
C GLU A 63 23.40 8.34 5.90
N ILE A 64 22.41 8.36 5.02
CA ILE A 64 22.18 7.34 4.01
C ILE A 64 22.01 8.03 2.66
N GLU A 65 22.74 7.57 1.66
CA GLU A 65 22.64 8.03 0.28
C GLU A 65 22.09 6.90 -0.59
N VAL A 66 21.02 7.17 -1.31
CA VAL A 66 20.40 6.25 -2.27
C VAL A 66 20.46 6.87 -3.64
N THR A 67 21.02 6.16 -4.63
CA THR A 67 21.16 6.66 -5.99
C THR A 67 20.56 5.68 -6.99
N ILE A 68 19.65 6.16 -7.82
CA ILE A 68 19.23 5.50 -9.04
C ILE A 68 20.22 5.91 -10.12
N ASN A 69 21.03 4.98 -10.58
CA ASN A 69 22.05 5.27 -11.58
C ASN A 69 21.44 5.34 -13.01
N GLU A 70 22.15 5.93 -13.96
CA GLU A 70 21.71 6.07 -15.37
C GLU A 70 21.36 4.72 -16.01
N ASP A 71 22.04 3.64 -15.60
CA ASP A 71 21.83 2.27 -16.09
C ASP A 71 20.75 1.48 -15.33
N ASN A 72 19.92 2.17 -14.51
CA ASN A 72 18.92 1.59 -13.61
C ASN A 72 19.51 0.64 -12.56
N SER A 73 20.81 0.70 -12.26
CA SER A 73 21.32 0.10 -11.03
C SER A 73 21.03 1.01 -9.84
N ILE A 74 21.04 0.43 -8.63
CA ILE A 74 20.89 1.16 -7.38
C ILE A 74 22.20 1.16 -6.62
N THR A 75 22.54 2.30 -6.06
CA THR A 75 23.61 2.43 -5.08
C THR A 75 23.01 2.89 -3.75
N VAL A 76 23.29 2.16 -2.67
CA VAL A 76 22.96 2.56 -1.29
C VAL A 76 24.26 2.67 -0.52
N GLN A 77 24.50 3.80 0.12
CA GLN A 77 25.69 4.05 0.93
C GLN A 77 25.27 4.61 2.30
N ASP A 78 25.89 4.12 3.36
CA ASP A 78 25.72 4.62 4.71
C ASP A 78 27.05 5.01 5.35
N ASN A 79 26.98 5.72 6.48
CA ASN A 79 28.12 6.06 7.31
C ASN A 79 28.17 5.25 8.62
N GLY A 80 27.58 4.05 8.64
CA GLY A 80 27.55 3.13 9.77
C GLY A 80 28.92 2.53 10.13
N ARG A 81 28.92 1.38 10.85
CA ARG A 81 30.18 0.69 11.25
C ARG A 81 30.88 -0.01 10.10
N GLY A 82 30.18 -0.29 9.02
CA GLY A 82 30.62 -1.18 7.94
C GLY A 82 30.51 -2.67 8.32
N ILE A 83 30.13 -3.50 7.36
CA ILE A 83 30.01 -4.95 7.52
C ILE A 83 31.40 -5.51 7.93
N PRO A 84 31.49 -6.42 8.93
CA PRO A 84 32.77 -7.07 9.25
C PRO A 84 33.38 -7.78 8.04
N VAL A 85 34.69 -7.71 7.90
CA VAL A 85 35.46 -8.33 6.79
C VAL A 85 36.38 -9.45 7.25
N ASP A 86 36.48 -9.64 8.58
CA ASP A 86 37.29 -10.68 9.18
C ASP A 86 36.80 -12.08 8.76
N MET A 87 37.67 -13.06 8.86
CA MET A 87 37.35 -14.47 8.55
C MET A 87 36.38 -15.06 9.58
N HIS A 88 35.26 -15.59 9.09
CA HIS A 88 34.29 -16.31 9.89
C HIS A 88 34.77 -17.73 10.15
N GLU A 89 35.01 -18.09 11.42
CA GLU A 89 35.69 -19.33 11.82
C GLU A 89 35.00 -20.61 11.31
N LYS A 90 33.65 -20.63 11.28
CA LYS A 90 32.91 -21.84 10.86
C LYS A 90 32.80 -21.98 9.34
N GLU A 91 32.65 -20.89 8.64
CA GLU A 91 32.39 -20.88 7.18
C GLU A 91 33.69 -20.81 6.36
N ASN A 92 34.83 -20.50 7.02
CA ASN A 92 36.13 -20.29 6.38
C ASN A 92 36.06 -19.29 5.21
N LYS A 93 35.22 -18.26 5.34
CA LYS A 93 34.97 -17.15 4.41
C LYS A 93 35.00 -15.85 5.17
N SER A 94 35.19 -14.72 4.48
CA SER A 94 35.04 -13.43 5.14
C SER A 94 33.60 -13.25 5.64
N ALA A 95 33.41 -12.51 6.73
CA ALA A 95 32.08 -12.22 7.25
C ALA A 95 31.22 -11.47 6.22
N LEU A 96 31.82 -10.58 5.40
CA LEU A 96 31.16 -9.94 4.26
C LEU A 96 30.61 -10.99 3.27
N GLU A 97 31.45 -11.94 2.84
CA GLU A 97 31.00 -12.99 1.92
C GLU A 97 29.89 -13.85 2.52
N VAL A 98 29.99 -14.19 3.80
CA VAL A 98 28.96 -14.97 4.51
C VAL A 98 27.63 -14.23 4.50
N VAL A 99 27.60 -12.95 4.86
CA VAL A 99 26.37 -12.13 4.86
C VAL A 99 25.75 -12.00 3.47
N MET A 100 26.59 -11.94 2.44
CA MET A 100 26.13 -11.77 1.07
C MET A 100 25.70 -13.06 0.37
N THR A 101 26.18 -14.22 0.82
CA THR A 101 26.00 -15.50 0.08
C THR A 101 25.32 -16.61 0.87
N VAL A 102 25.15 -16.45 2.17
CA VAL A 102 24.53 -17.48 3.03
C VAL A 102 23.20 -16.96 3.56
N LEU A 103 22.12 -17.74 3.37
CA LEU A 103 20.82 -17.44 3.97
C LEU A 103 20.87 -17.66 5.48
N HIS A 104 20.12 -16.87 6.21
CA HIS A 104 20.05 -16.92 7.68
C HIS A 104 21.41 -16.67 8.35
N ALA A 105 22.23 -15.82 7.74
CA ALA A 105 23.50 -15.37 8.30
C ALA A 105 23.46 -13.85 8.55
N GLY A 106 24.02 -13.42 9.68
CA GLY A 106 24.13 -11.98 9.99
C GLY A 106 24.27 -11.69 11.48
N GLY A 107 24.81 -10.51 11.81
CA GLY A 107 25.01 -10.04 13.19
C GLY A 107 23.72 -9.73 13.95
N LYS A 108 22.55 -9.72 13.27
CA LYS A 108 21.24 -9.44 13.86
C LYS A 108 20.69 -10.59 14.72
N PHE A 109 21.28 -11.77 14.65
CA PHE A 109 20.99 -12.89 15.57
C PHE A 109 21.69 -12.74 16.92
N ASP A 110 22.69 -11.85 17.02
CA ASP A 110 23.37 -11.55 18.28
C ASP A 110 22.77 -10.31 18.95
N LYS A 111 22.11 -10.50 20.10
CA LYS A 111 21.49 -9.44 20.89
C LYS A 111 22.50 -8.40 21.43
N GLY A 112 23.77 -8.74 21.46
CA GLY A 112 24.86 -7.81 21.83
C GLY A 112 25.14 -6.78 20.76
N SER A 113 24.96 -7.14 19.48
CA SER A 113 25.26 -6.30 18.33
C SER A 113 24.07 -5.41 17.91
N TYR A 114 22.85 -5.94 18.02
CA TYR A 114 21.60 -5.21 17.70
C TYR A 114 20.51 -5.56 18.72
N LYS A 115 20.12 -4.57 19.52
CA LYS A 115 19.01 -4.73 20.48
C LYS A 115 17.65 -4.77 19.78
N VAL A 116 17.53 -4.06 18.69
CA VAL A 116 16.34 -3.94 17.85
C VAL A 116 16.78 -3.90 16.39
N SER A 117 16.11 -4.61 15.51
CA SER A 117 16.34 -4.55 14.06
C SER A 117 15.04 -4.80 13.30
N GLY A 118 14.93 -4.23 12.10
CA GLY A 118 13.87 -4.55 11.14
C GLY A 118 14.14 -5.87 10.41
N GLY A 119 15.41 -6.18 10.17
CA GLY A 119 15.84 -7.42 9.54
C GLY A 119 15.89 -8.57 10.53
N LEU A 120 14.93 -9.50 10.47
CA LEU A 120 14.78 -10.60 11.44
C LEU A 120 15.38 -11.92 10.96
N HIS A 121 15.37 -12.15 9.65
CA HIS A 121 15.64 -13.48 9.09
C HIS A 121 17.06 -13.65 8.54
N GLY A 122 17.86 -12.58 8.47
CA GLY A 122 19.22 -12.62 7.90
C GLY A 122 19.25 -13.05 6.43
N VAL A 123 18.23 -12.63 5.65
CA VAL A 123 18.11 -13.04 4.23
C VAL A 123 18.04 -11.84 3.27
N GLY A 124 17.78 -10.61 3.73
CA GLY A 124 17.49 -9.49 2.87
C GLY A 124 18.57 -9.20 1.83
N VAL A 125 19.77 -8.84 2.25
CA VAL A 125 20.85 -8.50 1.32
C VAL A 125 21.33 -9.68 0.48
N SER A 126 21.29 -10.89 1.01
CA SER A 126 21.63 -12.09 0.24
C SER A 126 20.58 -12.40 -0.83
N CYS A 127 19.29 -12.07 -0.59
CA CYS A 127 18.24 -12.11 -1.61
C CYS A 127 18.48 -11.04 -2.68
N VAL A 128 18.86 -9.80 -2.32
CA VAL A 128 19.22 -8.76 -3.30
C VAL A 128 20.36 -9.24 -4.20
N ASN A 129 21.42 -9.84 -3.61
CA ASN A 129 22.53 -10.41 -4.35
C ASN A 129 22.06 -11.54 -5.30
N ALA A 130 21.24 -12.47 -4.81
CA ALA A 130 20.73 -13.59 -5.62
C ALA A 130 19.88 -13.12 -6.82
N LEU A 131 19.12 -12.03 -6.66
CA LEU A 131 18.17 -11.50 -7.64
C LEU A 131 18.78 -10.39 -8.52
N SER A 132 20.10 -10.23 -8.46
CA SER A 132 20.86 -9.26 -9.26
C SER A 132 21.80 -9.98 -10.22
N THR A 133 21.90 -9.49 -11.45
CA THR A 133 22.91 -9.97 -12.42
C THR A 133 24.31 -9.67 -11.95
N LYS A 134 24.48 -8.54 -11.28
CA LYS A 134 25.75 -8.07 -10.69
C LYS A 134 25.46 -7.37 -9.37
N MET A 135 26.35 -7.55 -8.39
CA MET A 135 26.38 -6.77 -7.17
C MET A 135 27.81 -6.46 -6.76
N VAL A 136 28.03 -5.25 -6.26
CA VAL A 136 29.34 -4.78 -5.78
C VAL A 136 29.17 -4.28 -4.36
N SER A 137 29.87 -4.90 -3.42
CA SER A 137 29.92 -4.48 -2.02
C SER A 137 31.23 -3.77 -1.75
N GLN A 138 31.17 -2.58 -1.18
CA GLN A 138 32.32 -1.87 -0.65
C GLN A 138 32.11 -1.60 0.83
N VAL A 139 33.12 -1.87 1.64
CA VAL A 139 33.09 -1.62 3.07
C VAL A 139 34.23 -0.68 3.43
N PHE A 140 33.89 0.40 4.09
CA PHE A 140 34.80 1.42 4.60
C PHE A 140 35.01 1.17 6.09
N ARG A 141 36.14 0.55 6.44
CA ARG A 141 36.41 0.11 7.81
C ARG A 141 37.91 0.03 8.11
N ASP A 142 38.28 0.37 9.31
CA ASP A 142 39.68 0.26 9.82
C ASP A 142 40.70 0.98 8.89
N GLY A 143 40.34 2.13 8.35
CA GLY A 143 41.18 2.94 7.45
C GLY A 143 41.30 2.40 6.03
N LYS A 144 40.57 1.36 5.65
CA LYS A 144 40.67 0.67 4.36
C LYS A 144 39.34 0.59 3.65
N ILE A 145 39.42 0.48 2.31
CA ILE A 145 38.29 0.18 1.42
C ILE A 145 38.40 -1.28 1.01
N TYR A 146 37.46 -2.09 1.49
CA TYR A 146 37.32 -3.48 1.08
C TYR A 146 36.28 -3.56 -0.03
N ARG A 147 36.53 -4.43 -1.03
CA ARG A 147 35.60 -4.62 -2.16
C ARG A 147 35.47 -6.09 -2.49
N GLN A 148 34.23 -6.52 -2.79
CA GLN A 148 33.91 -7.82 -3.36
C GLN A 148 32.81 -7.68 -4.39
N GLU A 149 32.91 -8.46 -5.48
CA GLU A 149 31.92 -8.49 -6.56
C GLU A 149 31.22 -9.85 -6.61
N TYR A 150 29.95 -9.79 -7.01
CA TYR A 150 29.08 -10.96 -7.11
C TYR A 150 28.31 -10.95 -8.42
N ALA A 151 27.94 -12.14 -8.91
CA ALA A 151 27.03 -12.33 -10.03
C ALA A 151 26.00 -13.42 -9.68
N CYS A 152 24.71 -13.08 -9.77
CA CYS A 152 23.61 -13.99 -9.49
C CYS A 152 23.77 -14.72 -8.12
N GLY A 153 24.22 -14.00 -7.09
CA GLY A 153 24.43 -14.54 -5.76
C GLY A 153 25.77 -15.24 -5.53
N LYS A 154 26.61 -15.39 -6.56
CA LYS A 154 27.92 -16.09 -6.46
C LYS A 154 29.05 -15.07 -6.38
N PRO A 155 30.05 -15.25 -5.48
CA PRO A 155 31.19 -14.37 -5.42
C PRO A 155 32.06 -14.55 -6.69
N MET A 156 32.45 -13.43 -7.28
CA MET A 156 33.30 -13.40 -8.48
C MET A 156 34.76 -13.06 -8.14
N THR A 157 34.95 -12.40 -6.98
CA THR A 157 36.27 -12.03 -6.46
C THR A 157 36.38 -12.41 -4.99
N GLY A 158 37.58 -12.41 -4.44
CA GLY A 158 37.76 -12.36 -3.00
C GLY A 158 37.39 -10.98 -2.41
N VAL A 159 37.55 -10.86 -1.10
CA VAL A 159 37.48 -9.55 -0.42
C VAL A 159 38.85 -8.89 -0.53
N ASP A 160 38.97 -7.91 -1.40
CA ASP A 160 40.23 -7.23 -1.71
C ASP A 160 40.27 -5.83 -1.08
N VAL A 161 41.43 -5.42 -0.60
CA VAL A 161 41.70 -4.03 -0.21
C VAL A 161 42.00 -3.23 -1.47
N VAL A 162 41.14 -2.29 -1.82
CA VAL A 162 41.27 -1.48 -3.05
C VAL A 162 41.72 -0.05 -2.80
N GLY A 163 41.84 0.38 -1.54
CA GLY A 163 42.28 1.71 -1.18
C GLY A 163 42.29 1.98 0.32
N GLU A 164 42.68 3.19 0.69
CA GLU A 164 42.61 3.72 2.04
C GLU A 164 41.51 4.80 2.14
N THR A 165 40.94 4.99 3.33
CA THR A 165 39.84 5.95 3.55
C THR A 165 39.75 6.38 5.01
N ASP A 166 39.36 7.62 5.23
CA ASP A 166 38.94 8.11 6.55
C ASP A 166 37.45 7.92 6.82
N ARG A 167 36.69 7.47 5.79
CA ARG A 167 35.26 7.19 5.91
C ARG A 167 35.03 5.83 6.57
N ARG A 168 33.82 5.66 7.11
CA ARG A 168 33.29 4.38 7.58
C ARG A 168 31.92 4.13 6.96
N GLY A 169 31.48 2.88 6.92
CA GLY A 169 30.15 2.52 6.44
C GLY A 169 30.17 1.42 5.39
N THR A 170 29.05 1.23 4.74
CA THR A 170 28.87 0.24 3.69
C THR A 170 28.29 0.90 2.44
N ARG A 171 28.78 0.49 1.26
CA ARG A 171 28.20 0.85 -0.02
C ARG A 171 27.88 -0.42 -0.78
N GLN A 172 26.59 -0.52 -1.18
CA GLN A 172 26.07 -1.61 -1.98
C GLN A 172 25.60 -1.06 -3.31
N GLN A 173 26.06 -1.65 -4.42
CA GLN A 173 25.56 -1.33 -5.75
C GLN A 173 25.10 -2.63 -6.42
N PHE A 174 23.87 -2.64 -6.96
CA PHE A 174 23.31 -3.85 -7.55
C PHE A 174 22.48 -3.54 -8.80
N TRP A 175 22.47 -4.52 -9.72
CA TRP A 175 21.77 -4.50 -11.00
C TRP A 175 20.69 -5.60 -10.97
N PRO A 176 19.40 -5.25 -10.93
CA PRO A 176 18.34 -6.25 -10.90
C PRO A 176 18.35 -7.14 -12.15
N ASP A 177 17.99 -8.41 -11.98
CA ASP A 177 18.05 -9.40 -13.06
C ASP A 177 16.81 -9.34 -13.95
N PRO A 178 16.91 -8.94 -15.23
CA PRO A 178 15.79 -8.85 -16.16
C PRO A 178 15.17 -10.22 -16.51
N GLU A 179 15.85 -11.35 -16.22
CA GLU A 179 15.25 -12.67 -16.39
C GLU A 179 14.29 -13.03 -15.26
N ILE A 180 14.35 -12.31 -14.13
CA ILE A 180 13.51 -12.55 -12.96
C ILE A 180 12.39 -11.52 -12.87
N PHE A 181 12.73 -10.23 -13.02
CA PHE A 181 11.78 -9.14 -12.86
C PHE A 181 11.07 -8.81 -14.16
N THR A 182 9.76 -8.54 -14.07
CA THR A 182 8.95 -8.08 -15.21
C THR A 182 9.34 -6.69 -15.70
N THR A 183 9.98 -5.89 -14.84
CA THR A 183 10.58 -4.59 -15.12
C THR A 183 11.83 -4.39 -14.28
N THR A 184 12.80 -3.65 -14.80
CA THR A 184 14.01 -3.25 -14.06
C THR A 184 14.11 -1.73 -13.91
N VAL A 185 13.02 -1.00 -14.21
CA VAL A 185 12.98 0.46 -14.15
C VAL A 185 12.41 0.89 -12.80
N TYR A 186 13.22 1.52 -11.98
CA TYR A 186 12.80 2.08 -10.70
C TYR A 186 12.01 3.36 -10.88
N LYS A 187 10.99 3.56 -10.03
CA LYS A 187 10.22 4.80 -9.95
C LYS A 187 10.71 5.66 -8.79
N TYR A 188 11.09 6.90 -9.13
CA TYR A 188 11.59 7.85 -8.13
C TYR A 188 10.60 8.09 -7.00
N ASP A 189 9.33 8.36 -7.33
CA ASP A 189 8.31 8.72 -6.34
C ASP A 189 8.07 7.61 -5.31
N ILE A 190 8.13 6.34 -5.72
CA ILE A 190 7.97 5.19 -4.81
C ILE A 190 9.11 5.18 -3.78
N LEU A 191 10.34 5.36 -4.24
CA LEU A 191 11.51 5.40 -3.35
C LEU A 191 11.50 6.66 -2.48
N ALA A 192 11.16 7.83 -3.04
CA ALA A 192 11.08 9.10 -2.32
C ALA A 192 10.09 9.03 -1.15
N ASN A 193 8.91 8.45 -1.36
CA ASN A 193 7.91 8.27 -0.30
C ASN A 193 8.46 7.39 0.83
N ARG A 194 9.12 6.27 0.50
CA ARG A 194 9.71 5.39 1.52
C ARG A 194 10.87 6.07 2.28
N MET A 195 11.72 6.82 1.60
CA MET A 195 12.83 7.57 2.25
C MET A 195 12.29 8.64 3.19
N ARG A 196 11.24 9.35 2.79
CA ARG A 196 10.54 10.35 3.61
C ARG A 196 9.94 9.72 4.88
N GLU A 197 9.25 8.60 4.73
CA GLU A 197 8.68 7.83 5.85
C GLU A 197 9.77 7.39 6.85
N LEU A 198 10.88 6.83 6.35
CA LEU A 198 12.00 6.40 7.19
C LEU A 198 12.67 7.56 7.92
N ALA A 199 12.78 8.75 7.30
CA ALA A 199 13.31 9.95 7.95
C ALA A 199 12.40 10.42 9.10
N TYR A 200 11.08 10.31 8.96
CA TYR A 200 10.15 10.62 10.05
C TYR A 200 10.19 9.58 11.18
N LEU A 201 10.32 8.29 10.85
CA LEU A 201 10.39 7.21 11.85
C LEU A 201 11.72 7.18 12.64
N ASN A 202 12.75 7.85 12.12
CA ASN A 202 14.09 7.89 12.72
C ASN A 202 14.59 9.34 12.81
N ALA A 203 14.05 10.09 13.78
CA ALA A 203 14.41 11.50 13.96
C ALA A 203 15.93 11.73 14.00
N GLY A 204 16.39 12.69 13.22
CA GLY A 204 17.81 13.09 13.16
C GLY A 204 18.65 12.33 12.11
N ILE A 205 18.07 11.34 11.41
CA ILE A 205 18.75 10.73 10.26
C ILE A 205 18.56 11.58 9.00
N THR A 206 19.60 11.67 8.19
CA THR A 206 19.55 12.31 6.86
C THR A 206 19.55 11.23 5.80
N ILE A 207 18.55 11.22 4.92
CA ILE A 207 18.47 10.30 3.78
C ILE A 207 18.43 11.14 2.51
N THR A 208 19.37 10.93 1.58
CA THR A 208 19.42 11.62 0.30
C THR A 208 19.11 10.63 -0.83
N LEU A 209 18.10 10.94 -1.63
CA LEU A 209 17.76 10.17 -2.84
C LEU A 209 18.12 11.00 -4.07
N THR A 210 18.95 10.40 -4.94
CA THR A 210 19.35 11.00 -6.21
C THR A 210 18.92 10.10 -7.36
N ASP A 211 18.28 10.66 -8.39
CA ASP A 211 18.04 10.03 -9.67
C ASP A 211 18.98 10.66 -10.71
N LEU A 212 19.97 9.88 -11.17
CA LEU A 212 20.93 10.32 -12.17
C LEU A 212 20.42 10.14 -13.60
N ARG A 213 19.25 9.53 -13.78
CA ARG A 213 18.63 9.40 -15.10
C ARG A 213 18.11 10.78 -15.52
N PRO A 214 18.54 11.30 -16.66
CA PRO A 214 18.09 12.61 -17.10
C PRO A 214 16.60 12.59 -17.46
N ASP A 215 15.88 13.63 -17.08
CA ASP A 215 14.54 13.90 -17.58
C ASP A 215 14.55 14.32 -19.06
N ALA A 216 13.40 14.66 -19.63
CA ALA A 216 13.28 15.12 -21.01
C ALA A 216 14.09 16.41 -21.32
N GLU A 217 14.46 17.17 -20.28
CA GLU A 217 15.23 18.42 -20.35
C GLU A 217 16.72 18.22 -20.03
N GLY A 218 17.12 17.01 -19.62
CA GLY A 218 18.49 16.65 -19.26
C GLY A 218 18.86 16.93 -17.80
N ASN A 219 17.87 17.19 -16.93
CA ASN A 219 18.12 17.43 -15.52
C ASN A 219 18.07 16.12 -14.70
N THR A 220 18.80 16.10 -13.57
CA THR A 220 18.74 15.04 -12.56
C THR A 220 17.99 15.54 -11.33
N VAL A 221 17.41 14.61 -10.56
CA VAL A 221 16.63 14.95 -9.35
C VAL A 221 17.38 14.50 -8.12
N THR A 222 17.50 15.39 -7.13
CA THR A 222 18.04 15.06 -5.79
C THR A 222 17.16 15.67 -4.72
N GLU A 223 16.73 14.86 -3.77
CA GLU A 223 15.94 15.30 -2.61
C GLU A 223 16.57 14.74 -1.33
N THR A 224 16.59 15.58 -0.29
CA THR A 224 17.10 15.18 1.03
C THR A 224 15.95 15.17 2.03
N PHE A 225 15.75 14.04 2.67
CA PHE A 225 14.75 13.80 3.70
C PHE A 225 15.39 13.85 5.07
N TYR A 226 14.87 14.72 5.91
CA TYR A 226 15.33 14.92 7.28
C TYR A 226 14.16 15.40 8.14
N SER A 227 14.01 14.86 9.33
CA SER A 227 13.06 15.35 10.33
C SER A 227 13.71 15.40 11.71
N GLN A 228 13.62 16.54 12.36
CA GLN A 228 14.01 16.69 13.76
C GLN A 228 12.86 16.36 14.70
N GLY A 229 11.63 16.62 14.29
CA GLY A 229 10.42 16.36 15.07
C GLY A 229 9.91 14.92 15.01
N GLY A 230 10.47 14.09 14.11
CA GLY A 230 10.14 12.67 14.01
C GLY A 230 8.66 12.42 13.78
N LEU A 231 8.01 11.62 14.65
CA LEU A 231 6.59 11.29 14.52
C LEU A 231 5.65 12.51 14.63
N LYS A 232 6.06 13.58 15.31
CA LYS A 232 5.27 14.82 15.33
C LYS A 232 5.18 15.45 13.95
N ASP A 233 6.29 15.47 13.22
CA ASP A 233 6.32 16.00 11.86
C ASP A 233 5.60 15.06 10.91
N PHE A 234 5.70 13.76 11.15
CA PHE A 234 5.04 12.75 10.34
C PHE A 234 3.50 12.87 10.42
N VAL A 235 2.93 12.94 11.62
CA VAL A 235 1.49 13.08 11.77
C VAL A 235 0.97 14.39 11.16
N ARG A 236 1.74 15.49 11.28
CA ARG A 236 1.42 16.77 10.63
C ARG A 236 1.48 16.67 9.11
N HIS A 237 2.46 15.95 8.57
CA HIS A 237 2.59 15.73 7.13
C HIS A 237 1.39 14.95 6.59
N ILE A 238 1.04 13.83 7.22
CA ILE A 238 -0.13 13.02 6.84
C ILE A 238 -1.42 13.82 6.90
N ASP A 239 -1.57 14.66 7.93
CA ASP A 239 -2.80 15.42 8.19
C ASP A 239 -2.83 16.83 7.54
N SER A 240 -1.78 17.18 6.80
CA SER A 240 -1.58 18.54 6.26
C SER A 240 -2.67 19.01 5.28
N SER A 241 -3.41 18.09 4.67
CA SER A 241 -4.53 18.39 3.77
C SER A 241 -5.88 18.56 4.47
N ARG A 242 -5.91 18.49 5.82
CA ARG A 242 -7.13 18.54 6.62
C ARG A 242 -7.14 19.74 7.58
N ALA A 243 -8.32 20.27 7.88
CA ALA A 243 -8.48 21.30 8.90
C ALA A 243 -8.41 20.65 10.30
N HIS A 244 -7.47 21.08 11.12
CA HIS A 244 -7.24 20.53 12.45
C HIS A 244 -8.25 21.08 13.48
N LEU A 245 -8.59 20.31 14.51
CA LEU A 245 -9.37 20.80 15.66
C LEU A 245 -8.55 21.71 16.55
N PHE A 246 -7.24 21.45 16.64
CA PHE A 246 -6.23 22.23 17.40
C PHE A 246 -4.84 21.99 16.78
N ASN A 247 -3.90 22.87 17.06
CA ASN A 247 -2.59 22.86 16.39
C ASN A 247 -1.55 21.94 17.05
N ASP A 248 -1.74 21.61 18.33
CA ASP A 248 -0.77 20.82 19.06
C ASP A 248 -0.90 19.32 18.74
N VAL A 249 0.24 18.63 18.74
CA VAL A 249 0.30 17.17 18.57
C VAL A 249 0.32 16.52 19.94
N ILE A 250 -0.65 15.67 20.22
CA ILE A 250 -0.60 14.80 21.38
C ILE A 250 0.52 13.78 21.14
N TYR A 251 1.59 13.86 21.92
CA TYR A 251 2.78 13.07 21.68
C TYR A 251 3.25 12.37 22.94
N LEU A 252 3.64 11.12 22.78
CA LEU A 252 4.32 10.35 23.82
C LEU A 252 5.55 9.65 23.23
N ASN A 253 6.60 9.57 24.04
CA ASN A 253 7.78 8.74 23.80
C ASN A 253 8.19 8.15 25.16
N THR A 254 7.99 6.85 25.33
CA THR A 254 8.20 6.16 26.61
C THR A 254 8.57 4.72 26.40
N GLU A 255 9.02 4.06 27.44
CA GLU A 255 9.26 2.62 27.46
C GLU A 255 8.36 1.94 28.50
N LYS A 256 7.67 0.89 28.11
CA LYS A 256 6.86 0.06 29.01
C LYS A 256 7.16 -1.41 28.78
N GLN A 257 7.38 -2.12 29.86
CA GLN A 257 7.69 -3.57 29.82
C GLN A 257 8.85 -3.92 28.88
N GLY A 258 9.88 -3.05 28.77
CA GLY A 258 11.01 -3.22 27.87
C GLY A 258 10.72 -2.92 26.39
N THR A 259 9.54 -2.37 26.09
CA THR A 259 9.15 -1.97 24.74
C THR A 259 9.18 -0.45 24.62
N PRO A 260 10.07 0.15 23.82
CA PRO A 260 10.01 1.56 23.44
C PRO A 260 8.76 1.81 22.58
N ILE A 261 7.98 2.82 22.98
CA ILE A 261 6.69 3.17 22.38
C ILE A 261 6.68 4.66 22.09
N GLU A 262 6.50 5.02 20.85
CA GLU A 262 6.36 6.39 20.38
C GLU A 262 5.05 6.54 19.64
N VAL A 263 4.24 7.54 20.01
CA VAL A 263 2.93 7.80 19.39
C VAL A 263 2.73 9.29 19.21
N ALA A 264 2.23 9.67 18.05
CA ALA A 264 1.78 11.02 17.73
C ALA A 264 0.33 10.98 17.27
N ILE A 265 -0.51 11.88 17.82
CA ILE A 265 -1.95 11.92 17.59
C ILE A 265 -2.36 13.35 17.24
N MET A 266 -3.22 13.50 16.23
CA MET A 266 -3.94 14.72 15.89
C MET A 266 -5.42 14.43 15.66
N TYR A 267 -6.26 15.44 15.89
CA TYR A 267 -7.67 15.41 15.54
C TYR A 267 -7.97 16.49 14.51
N ASN A 268 -8.76 16.14 13.50
CA ASN A 268 -9.18 17.01 12.42
C ASN A 268 -10.71 17.06 12.29
N THR A 269 -11.22 17.93 11.43
CA THR A 269 -12.66 18.09 11.19
C THR A 269 -13.25 17.00 10.30
N GLY A 270 -12.41 16.15 9.69
CA GLY A 270 -12.84 15.05 8.82
C GLY A 270 -13.60 13.94 9.54
N TYR A 271 -13.99 12.93 8.78
CA TYR A 271 -14.83 11.83 9.27
C TYR A 271 -14.12 10.47 9.23
N SER A 272 -12.94 10.42 8.59
CA SER A 272 -12.15 9.20 8.46
C SER A 272 -11.22 8.98 9.66
N GLU A 273 -10.97 7.72 9.99
CA GLU A 273 -9.89 7.27 10.85
C GLU A 273 -8.64 7.10 9.98
N ASN A 274 -7.49 7.59 10.44
CA ASN A 274 -6.22 7.51 9.74
C ASN A 274 -5.12 7.04 10.69
N LEU A 275 -4.93 5.73 10.77
CA LEU A 275 -3.99 5.09 11.68
C LEU A 275 -2.87 4.41 10.93
N HIS A 276 -1.64 4.83 11.22
CA HIS A 276 -0.42 4.22 10.70
C HIS A 276 0.36 3.57 11.83
N SER A 277 0.72 2.31 11.67
CA SER A 277 1.39 1.56 12.72
C SER A 277 2.66 0.88 12.22
N TYR A 278 3.71 0.98 13.04
CA TYR A 278 5.06 0.53 12.70
C TYR A 278 5.67 -0.30 13.82
N VAL A 279 6.38 -1.35 13.43
CA VAL A 279 7.17 -2.20 14.33
C VAL A 279 8.58 -2.27 13.77
N ASN A 280 9.59 -1.75 14.49
CA ASN A 280 10.97 -1.70 14.01
C ASN A 280 11.09 -1.05 12.61
N ASN A 281 10.37 0.05 12.40
CA ASN A 281 10.24 0.78 11.12
C ASN A 281 9.54 0.03 9.97
N ILE A 282 9.00 -1.18 10.23
CA ILE A 282 8.19 -1.93 9.27
C ILE A 282 6.75 -1.47 9.39
N ASN A 283 6.15 -1.10 8.27
CA ASN A 283 4.72 -0.73 8.21
C ASN A 283 3.84 -1.97 8.38
N THR A 284 3.06 -2.00 9.46
CA THR A 284 2.11 -3.07 9.74
C THR A 284 0.73 -2.68 9.23
N ILE A 285 0.52 -2.81 7.92
CA ILE A 285 -0.70 -2.35 7.22
C ILE A 285 -1.97 -3.01 7.81
N GLU A 286 -1.88 -4.27 8.21
CA GLU A 286 -2.98 -5.00 8.86
C GLU A 286 -3.02 -4.80 10.39
N GLY A 287 -2.16 -3.92 10.92
CA GLY A 287 -2.08 -3.61 12.35
C GLY A 287 -1.48 -4.72 13.18
N GLY A 288 -2.20 -5.13 14.21
CA GLY A 288 -1.77 -6.15 15.17
C GLY A 288 -1.99 -5.73 16.62
N THR A 289 -1.32 -6.41 17.54
CA THR A 289 -1.53 -6.25 19.00
C THR A 289 -1.21 -4.83 19.49
N HIS A 290 -0.23 -4.13 18.92
CA HIS A 290 0.11 -2.75 19.27
C HIS A 290 -1.00 -1.77 18.90
N LEU A 291 -1.60 -1.92 17.70
CA LEU A 291 -2.73 -1.11 17.27
C LEU A 291 -3.97 -1.40 18.11
N GLN A 292 -4.21 -2.67 18.46
CA GLN A 292 -5.28 -3.06 19.38
C GLN A 292 -5.11 -2.40 20.76
N GLY A 293 -3.89 -2.42 21.32
CA GLY A 293 -3.57 -1.76 22.59
C GLY A 293 -3.84 -0.26 22.56
N PHE A 294 -3.46 0.41 21.46
CA PHE A 294 -3.75 1.82 21.22
C PHE A 294 -5.25 2.12 21.20
N ARG A 295 -6.03 1.40 20.38
CA ARG A 295 -7.50 1.58 20.27
C ARG A 295 -8.20 1.37 21.61
N MET A 296 -7.80 0.37 22.38
CA MET A 296 -8.36 0.12 23.72
C MET A 296 -8.04 1.26 24.70
N ALA A 297 -6.79 1.76 24.68
CA ALA A 297 -6.39 2.88 25.54
C ALA A 297 -7.17 4.16 25.21
N LEU A 298 -7.21 4.52 23.92
CA LEU A 298 -7.92 5.69 23.41
C LEU A 298 -9.39 5.69 23.84
N THR A 299 -10.09 4.59 23.56
CA THR A 299 -11.50 4.44 23.90
C THR A 299 -11.73 4.55 25.42
N ARG A 300 -10.94 3.82 26.21
CA ARG A 300 -11.10 3.79 27.67
C ARG A 300 -10.86 5.16 28.31
N VAL A 301 -9.79 5.85 27.92
CA VAL A 301 -9.41 7.13 28.53
C VAL A 301 -10.36 8.24 28.15
N LEU A 302 -10.69 8.38 26.86
CA LEU A 302 -11.61 9.42 26.39
C LEU A 302 -13.03 9.20 26.91
N LYS A 303 -13.49 7.94 26.99
CA LYS A 303 -14.80 7.61 27.56
C LYS A 303 -14.86 8.00 29.04
N LYS A 304 -13.85 7.58 29.84
CA LYS A 304 -13.77 7.93 31.24
C LYS A 304 -13.75 9.45 31.45
N TYR A 305 -12.91 10.15 30.71
CA TYR A 305 -12.80 11.61 30.78
C TYR A 305 -14.13 12.30 30.44
N ALA A 306 -14.82 11.86 29.38
CA ALA A 306 -16.12 12.38 29.00
C ALA A 306 -17.19 12.14 30.09
N GLU A 307 -17.23 10.96 30.68
CA GLU A 307 -18.16 10.61 31.78
C GLU A 307 -17.91 11.44 33.06
N GLU A 308 -16.65 11.76 33.38
CA GLU A 308 -16.29 12.51 34.58
C GLU A 308 -16.43 14.04 34.41
N GLN A 309 -16.05 14.59 33.26
CA GLN A 309 -15.96 16.04 33.04
C GLN A 309 -17.18 16.62 32.28
N PHE A 310 -17.90 15.81 31.49
CA PHE A 310 -19.02 16.22 30.66
C PHE A 310 -20.34 15.52 31.04
N VAL A 311 -20.62 15.45 32.34
CA VAL A 311 -21.75 14.71 32.93
C VAL A 311 -23.10 15.12 32.30
N LYS A 312 -23.33 16.43 32.09
CA LYS A 312 -24.59 16.95 31.51
C LYS A 312 -24.81 16.48 30.07
N GLU A 313 -23.76 16.50 29.28
CA GLU A 313 -23.74 16.05 27.88
C GLU A 313 -23.97 14.54 27.82
N MET A 314 -23.32 13.76 28.69
CA MET A 314 -23.50 12.31 28.80
C MET A 314 -24.93 11.93 29.23
N GLU A 315 -25.50 12.63 30.21
CA GLU A 315 -26.92 12.44 30.59
C GLU A 315 -27.88 12.76 29.44
N LYS A 316 -27.60 13.80 28.63
CA LYS A 316 -28.39 14.14 27.46
C LYS A 316 -28.33 13.06 26.39
N LEU A 317 -27.15 12.49 26.14
CA LEU A 317 -26.99 11.36 25.22
C LEU A 317 -27.78 10.13 25.71
N ALA A 318 -27.64 9.78 26.97
CA ALA A 318 -28.37 8.66 27.59
C ALA A 318 -29.90 8.82 27.47
N LYS A 319 -30.43 10.02 27.73
CA LYS A 319 -31.88 10.33 27.57
C LYS A 319 -32.33 10.16 26.11
N ASN A 320 -31.47 10.39 25.16
CA ASN A 320 -31.73 10.20 23.72
C ASN A 320 -31.43 8.79 23.20
N HIS A 321 -31.04 7.86 24.08
CA HIS A 321 -30.59 6.51 23.73
C HIS A 321 -29.42 6.50 22.75
N VAL A 322 -28.46 7.40 22.94
CA VAL A 322 -27.20 7.47 22.20
C VAL A 322 -26.09 6.94 23.08
N GLU A 323 -25.53 5.80 22.73
CA GLU A 323 -24.32 5.26 23.33
C GLU A 323 -23.11 5.62 22.47
N ILE A 324 -22.00 6.00 23.12
CA ILE A 324 -20.74 6.25 22.45
C ILE A 324 -20.03 4.92 22.25
N SER A 325 -19.63 4.61 21.02
CA SER A 325 -18.86 3.41 20.66
C SER A 325 -17.39 3.75 20.44
N GLY A 326 -16.54 2.71 20.37
CA GLY A 326 -15.11 2.87 20.10
C GLY A 326 -14.79 3.62 18.81
N GLU A 327 -15.61 3.46 17.77
CA GLU A 327 -15.47 4.12 16.48
C GLU A 327 -15.69 5.64 16.54
N ASP A 328 -16.59 6.11 17.43
CA ASP A 328 -16.86 7.55 17.56
C ASP A 328 -15.64 8.33 18.07
N PHE A 329 -14.78 7.68 18.87
CA PHE A 329 -13.52 8.26 19.35
C PHE A 329 -12.44 8.34 18.27
N ARG A 330 -12.59 7.63 17.17
CA ARG A 330 -11.64 7.56 16.06
C ARG A 330 -12.06 8.40 14.84
N GLU A 331 -13.25 9.00 14.87
CA GLU A 331 -13.70 9.88 13.80
C GLU A 331 -12.87 11.17 13.78
N GLY A 332 -12.21 11.45 12.65
CA GLY A 332 -11.28 12.58 12.49
C GLY A 332 -9.95 12.39 13.22
N LEU A 333 -9.61 11.17 13.61
CA LEU A 333 -8.34 10.84 14.24
C LEU A 333 -7.29 10.56 13.18
N THR A 334 -6.13 11.22 13.27
CA THR A 334 -4.89 10.82 12.61
C THR A 334 -3.86 10.45 13.67
N ALA A 335 -3.30 9.24 13.61
CA ALA A 335 -2.26 8.83 14.55
C ALA A 335 -1.19 7.96 13.90
N VAL A 336 0.04 8.13 14.37
CA VAL A 336 1.19 7.30 14.01
C VAL A 336 1.69 6.61 15.27
N ILE A 337 1.83 5.29 15.22
CA ILE A 337 2.27 4.45 16.33
C ILE A 337 3.53 3.73 15.89
N SER A 338 4.65 3.96 16.56
CA SER A 338 5.93 3.30 16.31
C SER A 338 6.42 2.62 17.57
N ILE A 339 6.66 1.32 17.49
CA ILE A 339 7.19 0.53 18.59
C ILE A 339 8.49 -0.17 18.18
N LYS A 340 9.34 -0.43 19.18
CA LYS A 340 10.56 -1.20 18.97
C LYS A 340 10.47 -2.49 19.78
N VAL A 341 10.48 -3.63 19.09
CA VAL A 341 10.36 -4.97 19.69
C VAL A 341 11.62 -5.78 19.38
N ALA A 342 12.24 -6.37 20.38
CA ALA A 342 13.47 -7.13 20.20
C ALA A 342 13.23 -8.42 19.39
N GLU A 343 12.12 -9.10 19.63
CA GLU A 343 11.73 -10.34 18.95
C GLU A 343 10.29 -10.23 18.41
N PRO A 344 10.06 -9.48 17.34
CA PRO A 344 8.71 -9.34 16.81
C PRO A 344 8.25 -10.62 16.11
N GLN A 345 7.02 -11.01 16.39
CA GLN A 345 6.35 -12.15 15.78
C GLN A 345 5.28 -11.62 14.83
N PHE A 346 5.48 -11.82 13.54
CA PHE A 346 4.54 -11.39 12.51
C PHE A 346 3.70 -12.56 11.99
N GLU A 347 2.47 -12.26 11.60
CA GLU A 347 1.64 -13.20 10.86
C GLU A 347 2.09 -13.19 9.39
N GLY A 348 3.02 -14.09 9.02
CA GLY A 348 3.52 -14.27 7.66
C GLY A 348 4.80 -13.50 7.31
N GLN A 349 5.37 -13.82 6.14
CA GLN A 349 6.65 -13.30 5.66
C GLN A 349 6.60 -11.82 5.27
N THR A 350 5.43 -11.32 4.87
CA THR A 350 5.22 -9.92 4.48
C THR A 350 5.21 -8.95 5.65
N LYS A 351 5.24 -9.46 6.89
CA LYS A 351 5.33 -8.69 8.15
C LYS A 351 4.21 -7.64 8.33
N THR A 352 3.04 -7.89 7.75
CA THR A 352 1.92 -6.91 7.71
C THR A 352 1.18 -6.79 9.04
N LYS A 353 1.27 -7.80 9.92
CA LYS A 353 0.52 -7.84 11.18
C LYS A 353 1.37 -8.37 12.33
N LEU A 354 1.39 -7.66 13.46
CA LEU A 354 2.11 -8.06 14.67
C LEU A 354 1.28 -8.99 15.55
N GLY A 355 1.87 -10.12 15.96
CA GLY A 355 1.23 -11.15 16.79
C GLY A 355 1.59 -11.15 18.27
N ASN A 356 2.63 -10.44 18.70
CA ASN A 356 3.13 -10.42 20.10
C ASN A 356 2.05 -9.98 21.10
N SER A 357 1.49 -10.89 21.88
CA SER A 357 0.37 -10.62 22.78
C SER A 357 0.70 -9.64 23.92
N GLU A 358 1.93 -9.67 24.43
CA GLU A 358 2.43 -8.81 25.51
C GLU A 358 2.45 -7.33 25.14
N VAL A 359 2.64 -7.02 23.86
CA VAL A 359 2.75 -5.65 23.34
C VAL A 359 1.45 -4.87 23.52
N ALA A 360 0.29 -5.54 23.40
CA ALA A 360 -1.00 -4.86 23.57
C ALA A 360 -1.14 -4.20 24.95
N GLY A 361 -0.71 -4.90 26.01
CA GLY A 361 -0.74 -4.38 27.37
C GLY A 361 0.21 -3.21 27.58
N ALA A 362 1.44 -3.31 27.04
CA ALA A 362 2.43 -2.25 27.14
C ALA A 362 1.98 -0.96 26.45
N VAL A 363 1.46 -1.06 25.23
CA VAL A 363 0.94 0.11 24.47
C VAL A 363 -0.30 0.67 25.16
N GLN A 364 -1.24 -0.19 25.62
CA GLN A 364 -2.44 0.25 26.32
C GLN A 364 -2.10 1.05 27.59
N GLN A 365 -1.10 0.62 28.34
CA GLN A 365 -0.66 1.34 29.54
C GLN A 365 0.00 2.68 29.17
N ALA A 366 0.97 2.68 28.24
CA ALA A 366 1.71 3.87 27.85
C ALA A 366 0.78 4.96 27.31
N VAL A 367 -0.06 4.62 26.35
CA VAL A 367 -1.01 5.55 25.74
C VAL A 367 -2.05 6.01 26.76
N GLY A 368 -2.52 5.09 27.59
CA GLY A 368 -3.53 5.41 28.63
C GLY A 368 -3.04 6.44 29.63
N GLU A 369 -1.83 6.30 30.14
CA GLU A 369 -1.23 7.25 31.09
C GLU A 369 -0.97 8.62 30.43
N ALA A 370 -0.35 8.64 29.26
CA ALA A 370 0.01 9.88 28.57
C ALA A 370 -1.24 10.66 28.09
N LEU A 371 -2.23 9.98 27.55
CA LEU A 371 -3.46 10.63 27.11
C LEU A 371 -4.28 11.19 28.29
N ALA A 372 -4.38 10.45 29.40
CA ALA A 372 -5.06 10.96 30.59
C ALA A 372 -4.40 12.25 31.11
N MET A 373 -3.09 12.27 31.21
CA MET A 373 -2.33 13.47 31.62
C MET A 373 -2.56 14.63 30.64
N TYR A 374 -2.48 14.38 29.34
CA TYR A 374 -2.71 15.41 28.32
C TYR A 374 -4.10 16.05 28.43
N LEU A 375 -5.15 15.25 28.59
CA LEU A 375 -6.53 15.75 28.69
C LEU A 375 -6.75 16.62 29.95
N GLU A 376 -6.06 16.32 31.05
CA GLU A 376 -6.11 17.13 32.28
C GLU A 376 -5.35 18.46 32.10
N GLU A 377 -4.21 18.44 31.41
CA GLU A 377 -3.39 19.63 31.16
C GLU A 377 -3.98 20.56 30.08
N HIS A 378 -4.78 20.00 29.14
CA HIS A 378 -5.32 20.72 27.98
C HIS A 378 -6.85 20.63 27.89
N PRO A 379 -7.60 21.17 28.87
CA PRO A 379 -9.07 20.99 28.95
C PRO A 379 -9.85 21.62 27.79
N GLN A 380 -9.29 22.64 27.11
CA GLN A 380 -9.94 23.24 25.94
C GLN A 380 -9.89 22.29 24.73
N GLU A 381 -8.76 21.65 24.49
CA GLU A 381 -8.58 20.68 23.40
C GLU A 381 -9.35 19.40 23.70
N ALA A 382 -9.31 18.94 24.95
CA ALA A 382 -10.11 17.81 25.42
C ALA A 382 -11.61 18.04 25.16
N LYS A 383 -12.10 19.27 25.37
CA LYS A 383 -13.48 19.63 25.05
C LYS A 383 -13.76 19.50 23.54
N LEU A 384 -12.89 20.00 22.67
CA LEU A 384 -13.05 19.88 21.22
C LEU A 384 -13.13 18.41 20.77
N ILE A 385 -12.28 17.55 21.35
CA ILE A 385 -12.32 16.10 21.08
C ILE A 385 -13.65 15.50 21.53
N VAL A 386 -14.10 15.79 22.76
CA VAL A 386 -15.36 15.26 23.30
C VAL A 386 -16.57 15.76 22.50
N ASP A 387 -16.60 17.03 22.14
CA ASP A 387 -17.67 17.60 21.32
C ASP A 387 -17.77 16.90 19.95
N LYS A 388 -16.60 16.57 19.33
CA LYS A 388 -16.55 15.79 18.10
C LYS A 388 -17.07 14.37 18.27
N VAL A 389 -16.67 13.71 19.33
CA VAL A 389 -17.15 12.34 19.66
C VAL A 389 -18.67 12.30 19.87
N ILE A 390 -19.23 13.30 20.58
CA ILE A 390 -20.68 13.44 20.78
C ILE A 390 -21.40 13.62 19.45
N LEU A 391 -20.84 14.45 18.56
CA LEU A 391 -21.38 14.67 17.23
C LEU A 391 -21.38 13.38 16.41
N ALA A 392 -20.26 12.64 16.40
CA ALA A 392 -20.12 11.37 15.70
C ALA A 392 -21.13 10.33 16.20
N ALA A 393 -21.25 10.14 17.54
CA ALA A 393 -22.18 9.20 18.14
C ALA A 393 -23.65 9.56 17.80
N THR A 394 -23.99 10.83 17.89
CA THR A 394 -25.36 11.31 17.59
C THR A 394 -25.71 11.06 16.12
N ALA A 395 -24.79 11.38 15.22
CA ALA A 395 -24.96 11.18 13.78
C ALA A 395 -25.10 9.68 13.44
N ARG A 396 -24.26 8.82 14.02
CA ARG A 396 -24.31 7.36 13.84
C ARG A 396 -25.67 6.78 14.27
N VAL A 397 -26.17 7.16 15.46
CA VAL A 397 -27.47 6.67 15.95
C VAL A 397 -28.64 7.20 15.09
N ALA A 398 -28.58 8.45 14.64
CA ALA A 398 -29.59 9.02 13.74
C ALA A 398 -29.67 8.24 12.42
N ALA A 399 -28.52 7.91 11.85
CA ALA A 399 -28.45 7.13 10.62
C ALA A 399 -28.99 5.70 10.79
N ARG A 400 -28.64 5.03 11.89
CA ARG A 400 -29.18 3.69 12.19
C ARG A 400 -30.71 3.72 12.28
N LYS A 401 -31.28 4.71 12.97
CA LYS A 401 -32.75 4.88 13.06
C LYS A 401 -33.40 5.14 11.69
N ALA A 402 -32.75 5.94 10.82
CA ALA A 402 -33.23 6.18 9.48
C ALA A 402 -33.27 4.90 8.63
N ARG A 403 -32.21 4.08 8.66
CA ARG A 403 -32.17 2.76 7.98
C ARG A 403 -33.25 1.81 8.47
N GLU A 404 -33.41 1.65 9.78
CA GLU A 404 -34.44 0.80 10.35
C GLU A 404 -35.85 1.25 9.94
N SER A 405 -36.08 2.56 9.82
CA SER A 405 -37.34 3.12 9.35
C SER A 405 -37.61 2.79 7.88
N VAL A 406 -36.60 2.85 7.02
CA VAL A 406 -36.71 2.48 5.59
C VAL A 406 -36.94 0.97 5.44
N GLN A 407 -36.20 0.13 6.17
CA GLN A 407 -36.37 -1.32 6.14
C GLN A 407 -37.77 -1.76 6.62
N ARG A 408 -38.34 -1.10 7.64
CA ARG A 408 -39.71 -1.40 8.11
C ARG A 408 -40.79 -0.98 7.09
N LYS A 409 -40.52 0.01 6.23
CA LYS A 409 -41.47 0.47 5.19
C LYS A 409 -41.46 -0.38 3.92
N SER A 410 -40.48 -1.27 3.75
CA SER A 410 -40.38 -2.18 2.62
C SER A 410 -40.29 -3.64 3.08
N PRO A 411 -41.37 -4.26 3.59
CA PRO A 411 -41.34 -5.66 4.05
C PRO A 411 -41.10 -6.67 2.92
N MET A 412 -41.22 -6.26 1.65
CA MET A 412 -40.98 -7.10 0.47
C MET A 412 -39.55 -7.00 -0.11
N ALA A 413 -38.70 -6.12 0.40
CA ALA A 413 -37.28 -6.08 0.06
C ALA A 413 -36.50 -6.99 1.05
N GLY A 414 -36.87 -8.25 1.13
CA GLY A 414 -36.03 -9.28 1.74
C GLY A 414 -34.70 -9.28 1.02
N GLY A 415 -33.57 -9.28 1.75
CA GLY A 415 -32.17 -9.20 1.36
C GLY A 415 -31.74 -9.80 0.03
N GLY A 416 -32.40 -9.40 -1.06
CA GLY A 416 -32.15 -9.79 -2.45
C GLY A 416 -31.03 -8.95 -3.07
N LEU A 417 -30.43 -9.52 -4.10
CA LEU A 417 -29.42 -8.83 -4.90
C LEU A 417 -30.02 -7.59 -5.57
N PRO A 418 -29.20 -6.55 -5.86
CA PRO A 418 -29.66 -5.36 -6.56
C PRO A 418 -30.35 -5.73 -7.88
N GLY A 419 -31.51 -5.14 -8.18
CA GLY A 419 -32.24 -5.44 -9.41
C GLY A 419 -31.47 -5.12 -10.70
N LYS A 420 -30.46 -4.25 -10.60
CA LYS A 420 -29.56 -3.91 -11.71
C LYS A 420 -28.49 -4.98 -11.98
N LEU A 421 -28.16 -5.81 -10.99
CA LEU A 421 -27.09 -6.80 -11.08
C LEU A 421 -27.48 -7.92 -12.04
N ALA A 422 -26.70 -8.11 -13.09
CA ALA A 422 -26.73 -9.31 -13.90
C ALA A 422 -25.71 -10.31 -13.32
N ASP A 423 -26.18 -11.18 -12.45
CA ASP A 423 -25.33 -12.13 -11.71
C ASP A 423 -24.81 -13.27 -12.60
N CYS A 424 -23.77 -13.98 -12.14
CA CYS A 424 -23.24 -15.19 -12.77
C CYS A 424 -23.85 -16.45 -12.14
N SER A 425 -23.69 -17.59 -12.81
CA SER A 425 -24.28 -18.86 -12.36
C SER A 425 -23.38 -19.65 -11.42
N ASP A 426 -22.06 -19.44 -11.46
CA ASP A 426 -21.11 -20.07 -10.53
C ASP A 426 -21.32 -19.52 -9.11
N LYS A 427 -21.12 -20.37 -8.11
CA LYS A 427 -21.29 -20.05 -6.69
C LYS A 427 -19.96 -19.96 -5.96
N ASP A 428 -18.88 -20.41 -6.58
CA ASP A 428 -17.54 -20.28 -6.02
C ASP A 428 -16.98 -18.89 -6.30
N ALA A 429 -16.85 -18.08 -5.24
CA ALA A 429 -16.34 -16.72 -5.35
C ALA A 429 -14.95 -16.62 -5.98
N ALA A 430 -14.11 -17.66 -5.83
CA ALA A 430 -12.77 -17.71 -6.40
C ALA A 430 -12.77 -17.71 -7.93
N ASN A 431 -13.84 -18.25 -8.54
CA ASN A 431 -14.01 -18.29 -10.00
C ASN A 431 -14.74 -17.04 -10.52
N CYS A 432 -15.41 -16.28 -9.64
CA CYS A 432 -16.36 -15.25 -10.04
C CYS A 432 -15.72 -13.86 -10.12
N GLU A 433 -16.16 -13.09 -11.10
CA GLU A 433 -15.73 -11.73 -11.39
C GLU A 433 -16.94 -10.78 -11.42
N LEU A 434 -16.82 -9.63 -10.76
CA LEU A 434 -17.80 -8.55 -10.82
C LEU A 434 -17.25 -7.38 -11.63
N PHE A 435 -17.88 -7.01 -12.72
CA PHE A 435 -17.61 -5.78 -13.44
C PHE A 435 -18.56 -4.69 -12.96
N ILE A 436 -17.99 -3.62 -12.44
CA ILE A 436 -18.70 -2.36 -12.13
C ILE A 436 -18.56 -1.48 -13.36
N VAL A 437 -19.67 -1.25 -14.06
CA VAL A 437 -19.65 -0.65 -15.40
C VAL A 437 -20.34 0.71 -15.38
N GLU A 438 -19.71 1.71 -15.99
CA GLU A 438 -20.30 3.04 -16.15
C GLU A 438 -21.48 3.02 -17.12
N GLY A 439 -22.65 3.42 -16.61
CA GLY A 439 -23.85 3.64 -17.39
C GLY A 439 -24.59 2.38 -17.86
N ASP A 440 -25.85 2.57 -18.20
CA ASP A 440 -26.75 1.50 -18.66
C ASP A 440 -26.39 1.03 -20.09
N SER A 441 -25.82 1.91 -20.94
CA SER A 441 -25.46 1.59 -22.34
C SER A 441 -24.31 0.59 -22.38
N ALA A 442 -23.17 0.93 -21.78
CA ALA A 442 -22.03 0.03 -21.68
C ALA A 442 -22.37 -1.24 -20.87
N GLY A 443 -23.17 -1.08 -19.79
CA GLY A 443 -23.73 -2.20 -19.04
C GLY A 443 -24.57 -3.15 -19.89
N GLY A 444 -25.30 -2.65 -20.87
CA GLY A 444 -26.07 -3.45 -21.84
C GLY A 444 -25.18 -4.29 -22.75
N SER A 445 -24.14 -3.68 -23.33
CA SER A 445 -23.14 -4.37 -24.16
C SER A 445 -22.36 -5.42 -23.35
N ALA A 446 -21.94 -5.06 -22.13
CA ALA A 446 -21.25 -5.97 -21.22
C ALA A 446 -22.12 -7.18 -20.82
N LYS A 447 -23.40 -6.97 -20.51
CA LYS A 447 -24.35 -8.06 -20.20
C LYS A 447 -24.53 -9.05 -21.35
N GLN A 448 -24.44 -8.57 -22.59
CA GLN A 448 -24.55 -9.42 -23.79
C GLN A 448 -23.23 -10.14 -24.10
N GLY A 449 -22.08 -9.46 -23.93
CA GLY A 449 -20.76 -9.99 -24.27
C GLY A 449 -20.16 -10.94 -23.23
N ARG A 450 -20.55 -10.86 -21.95
CA ARG A 450 -19.94 -11.58 -20.84
C ARG A 450 -20.07 -13.09 -20.88
N SER A 451 -19.21 -13.79 -20.19
CA SER A 451 -19.46 -15.17 -19.77
C SER A 451 -20.48 -15.20 -18.63
N ARG A 452 -21.67 -15.76 -18.89
CA ARG A 452 -22.72 -15.88 -17.85
C ARG A 452 -22.36 -16.85 -16.75
N GLN A 453 -21.38 -17.69 -16.95
CA GLN A 453 -20.95 -18.69 -15.99
C GLN A 453 -20.27 -18.03 -14.79
N TYR A 454 -19.29 -17.14 -15.00
CA TYR A 454 -18.43 -16.61 -13.95
C TYR A 454 -18.34 -15.07 -13.90
N GLN A 455 -18.94 -14.34 -14.86
CA GLN A 455 -18.91 -12.87 -14.88
C GLN A 455 -20.27 -12.27 -14.53
N ALA A 456 -20.27 -11.40 -13.54
CA ALA A 456 -21.42 -10.57 -13.14
C ALA A 456 -21.20 -9.12 -13.60
N ILE A 457 -22.29 -8.43 -13.96
CA ILE A 457 -22.26 -7.02 -14.38
C ILE A 457 -23.17 -6.19 -13.47
N LEU A 458 -22.59 -5.15 -12.88
CA LEU A 458 -23.31 -4.13 -12.11
C LEU A 458 -23.14 -2.76 -12.81
N PRO A 459 -24.14 -2.30 -13.57
CA PRO A 459 -24.10 -0.93 -14.08
C PRO A 459 -24.35 0.08 -12.94
N ILE A 460 -23.54 1.12 -12.90
CA ILE A 460 -23.71 2.26 -12.00
C ILE A 460 -24.17 3.47 -12.80
N ARG A 461 -25.05 4.30 -12.23
CA ARG A 461 -25.59 5.48 -12.90
C ARG A 461 -24.83 6.73 -12.52
N GLY A 462 -23.89 7.14 -13.39
CA GLY A 462 -23.12 8.36 -13.22
C GLY A 462 -22.16 8.32 -12.02
N LYS A 463 -21.75 9.50 -11.57
CA LYS A 463 -20.79 9.67 -10.48
C LYS A 463 -21.39 9.22 -9.15
N ILE A 464 -20.75 8.28 -8.49
CA ILE A 464 -21.13 7.91 -7.13
C ILE A 464 -20.80 9.04 -6.15
N PHE A 465 -21.33 8.94 -4.96
CA PHE A 465 -21.11 9.91 -3.90
C PHE A 465 -19.63 9.95 -3.45
N ASN A 466 -19.07 11.16 -3.28
CA ASN A 466 -17.72 11.31 -2.75
C ASN A 466 -17.71 11.03 -1.24
N VAL A 467 -17.25 9.85 -0.88
CA VAL A 467 -17.27 9.37 0.51
C VAL A 467 -16.23 10.04 1.40
N GLU A 468 -15.25 10.75 0.83
CA GLU A 468 -14.25 11.51 1.60
C GLU A 468 -14.88 12.73 2.31
N ARG A 469 -15.96 13.31 1.74
CA ARG A 469 -16.59 14.56 2.23
C ARG A 469 -17.77 14.37 3.16
N VAL A 470 -18.07 13.12 3.52
CA VAL A 470 -19.29 12.85 4.29
C VAL A 470 -19.03 11.82 5.38
N MET A 471 -19.87 11.90 6.42
CA MET A 471 -19.90 10.86 7.44
C MET A 471 -20.23 9.52 6.79
N TRP A 472 -19.53 8.48 7.20
CA TRP A 472 -19.63 7.13 6.64
C TRP A 472 -21.07 6.60 6.50
N HIS A 473 -21.97 6.90 7.44
CA HIS A 473 -23.37 6.46 7.38
C HIS A 473 -24.15 7.09 6.23
N LYS A 474 -23.82 8.36 5.84
CA LYS A 474 -24.43 9.01 4.67
C LYS A 474 -23.99 8.38 3.35
N ALA A 475 -22.76 7.86 3.30
CA ALA A 475 -22.30 7.10 2.14
C ALA A 475 -23.18 5.88 1.88
N PHE A 476 -23.63 5.19 2.94
CA PHE A 476 -24.50 4.02 2.86
C PHE A 476 -25.98 4.33 2.59
N GLU A 477 -26.41 5.58 2.67
CA GLU A 477 -27.74 6.00 2.24
C GLU A 477 -27.82 6.16 0.70
N HIS A 478 -26.67 6.26 0.03
CA HIS A 478 -26.62 6.40 -1.41
C HIS A 478 -26.90 5.07 -2.12
N GLU A 479 -27.86 5.08 -3.07
CA GLU A 479 -28.35 3.87 -3.74
C GLU A 479 -27.22 3.08 -4.42
N GLU A 480 -26.32 3.76 -5.16
CA GLU A 480 -25.25 3.08 -5.90
C GLU A 480 -24.20 2.44 -4.97
N VAL A 481 -23.84 3.10 -3.87
CA VAL A 481 -22.95 2.55 -2.85
C VAL A 481 -23.57 1.30 -2.23
N ASN A 482 -24.86 1.36 -1.87
CA ASN A 482 -25.58 0.19 -1.37
C ASN A 482 -25.65 -0.96 -2.38
N ASN A 483 -25.88 -0.66 -3.64
CA ASN A 483 -25.90 -1.67 -4.71
C ASN A 483 -24.55 -2.39 -4.84
N ILE A 484 -23.42 -1.64 -4.75
CA ILE A 484 -22.07 -2.21 -4.78
C ILE A 484 -21.86 -3.15 -3.58
N ILE A 485 -22.16 -2.68 -2.36
CA ILE A 485 -21.99 -3.45 -1.12
C ILE A 485 -22.83 -4.73 -1.15
N GLN A 486 -24.09 -4.64 -1.55
CA GLN A 486 -24.99 -5.78 -1.67
C GLN A 486 -24.54 -6.77 -2.75
N ALA A 487 -24.10 -6.28 -3.90
CA ALA A 487 -23.57 -7.12 -4.97
C ALA A 487 -22.34 -7.90 -4.51
N LEU A 488 -21.40 -7.24 -3.82
CA LEU A 488 -20.20 -7.86 -3.26
C LEU A 488 -20.50 -8.88 -2.16
N GLY A 489 -21.62 -8.74 -1.44
CA GLY A 489 -21.94 -9.56 -0.28
C GLY A 489 -21.19 -9.14 0.98
N VAL A 490 -20.56 -7.96 0.97
CA VAL A 490 -19.88 -7.37 2.12
C VAL A 490 -20.91 -6.85 3.13
N ARG A 491 -20.62 -7.00 4.41
CA ARG A 491 -21.48 -6.52 5.50
C ARG A 491 -20.71 -5.60 6.41
N PHE A 492 -21.38 -4.60 6.92
CA PHE A 492 -20.86 -3.65 7.91
C PHE A 492 -21.69 -3.73 9.20
N GLY A 493 -21.05 -3.50 10.34
CA GLY A 493 -21.76 -3.40 11.62
C GLY A 493 -22.07 -4.73 12.31
N LEU A 494 -21.24 -5.76 12.12
CA LEU A 494 -21.37 -7.07 12.77
C LEU A 494 -20.62 -7.20 14.11
N GLY A 495 -19.98 -6.10 14.60
CA GLY A 495 -19.20 -6.10 15.84
C GLY A 495 -19.39 -4.81 16.65
N GLU A 496 -18.49 -4.58 17.59
CA GLU A 496 -18.39 -3.32 18.32
C GLU A 496 -18.03 -2.15 17.38
N ASP A 497 -17.36 -2.43 16.26
CA ASP A 497 -17.01 -1.49 15.21
C ASP A 497 -17.93 -1.65 14.01
N SER A 498 -18.88 -0.72 13.86
CA SER A 498 -19.86 -0.73 12.76
C SER A 498 -19.27 -0.30 11.41
N LYS A 499 -18.02 0.21 11.39
CA LYS A 499 -17.29 0.61 10.18
C LYS A 499 -16.47 -0.54 9.56
N GLU A 500 -16.17 -1.59 10.32
CA GLU A 500 -15.40 -2.73 9.81
C GLU A 500 -16.22 -3.54 8.81
N ALA A 501 -15.62 -3.82 7.67
CA ALA A 501 -16.19 -4.66 6.65
C ALA A 501 -16.00 -6.15 6.99
N ASN A 502 -17.05 -6.94 6.81
CA ASN A 502 -16.99 -8.39 6.95
C ASN A 502 -17.09 -9.04 5.57
N TYR A 503 -16.11 -9.82 5.21
CA TYR A 503 -15.96 -10.45 3.89
C TYR A 503 -16.32 -11.94 3.87
N GLU A 504 -16.83 -12.53 4.96
CA GLU A 504 -17.19 -13.96 5.01
C GLU A 504 -18.12 -14.41 3.89
N LYS A 505 -18.90 -13.47 3.34
CA LYS A 505 -19.84 -13.71 2.24
C LYS A 505 -19.46 -12.98 0.95
N LEU A 506 -18.17 -12.67 0.79
CA LEU A 506 -17.67 -12.09 -0.47
C LEU A 506 -18.00 -13.03 -1.63
N ARG A 507 -18.61 -12.47 -2.69
CA ARG A 507 -19.17 -13.21 -3.79
C ARG A 507 -18.27 -13.27 -5.03
N TYR A 508 -17.31 -12.37 -5.12
CA TYR A 508 -16.42 -12.25 -6.27
C TYR A 508 -15.00 -11.94 -5.81
N TYR A 509 -14.04 -12.78 -6.19
CA TYR A 509 -12.64 -12.56 -5.87
C TYR A 509 -11.92 -11.67 -6.88
N LYS A 510 -12.61 -11.26 -7.95
CA LYS A 510 -12.17 -10.17 -8.82
C LYS A 510 -13.28 -9.14 -8.96
N VAL A 511 -12.99 -7.94 -8.52
CA VAL A 511 -13.84 -6.75 -8.67
C VAL A 511 -13.15 -5.85 -9.67
N ILE A 512 -13.77 -5.62 -10.81
CA ILE A 512 -13.17 -4.96 -11.96
C ILE A 512 -13.94 -3.67 -12.23
N ILE A 513 -13.29 -2.54 -12.09
CA ILE A 513 -13.82 -1.24 -12.46
C ILE A 513 -13.66 -1.09 -13.98
N MET A 514 -14.73 -0.77 -14.68
CA MET A 514 -14.75 -0.64 -16.13
C MET A 514 -15.54 0.62 -16.53
N THR A 515 -14.82 1.70 -16.75
CA THR A 515 -15.33 3.04 -17.07
C THR A 515 -14.93 3.48 -18.47
N ASP A 516 -15.54 4.55 -18.95
CA ASP A 516 -15.20 5.17 -20.22
C ASP A 516 -13.79 5.80 -20.19
N ALA A 517 -13.10 5.81 -21.33
CA ALA A 517 -11.75 6.37 -21.45
C ALA A 517 -11.77 7.90 -21.60
N ASP A 518 -12.54 8.60 -20.78
CA ASP A 518 -12.67 10.05 -20.76
C ASP A 518 -12.46 10.62 -19.35
N VAL A 519 -12.59 11.94 -19.21
CA VAL A 519 -12.39 12.63 -17.93
C VAL A 519 -13.46 12.30 -16.89
N ASP A 520 -14.68 11.99 -17.31
CA ASP A 520 -15.77 11.60 -16.43
C ASP A 520 -15.58 10.17 -15.92
N GLY A 521 -15.17 9.24 -16.78
CA GLY A 521 -14.81 7.88 -16.41
C GLY A 521 -13.64 7.84 -15.43
N SER A 522 -12.57 8.62 -15.67
CA SER A 522 -11.45 8.75 -14.73
C SER A 522 -11.88 9.30 -13.37
N HIS A 523 -12.86 10.21 -13.33
CA HIS A 523 -13.42 10.70 -12.08
C HIS A 523 -14.24 9.62 -11.35
N ILE A 524 -15.01 8.81 -12.09
CA ILE A 524 -15.76 7.68 -11.52
C ILE A 524 -14.79 6.64 -10.94
N ASP A 525 -13.71 6.31 -11.64
CA ASP A 525 -12.65 5.44 -11.12
C ASP A 525 -12.10 5.96 -9.80
N THR A 526 -11.80 7.26 -9.73
CA THR A 526 -11.28 7.89 -8.51
C THR A 526 -12.28 7.82 -7.36
N LEU A 527 -13.57 8.05 -7.62
CA LEU A 527 -14.64 7.93 -6.61
C LEU A 527 -14.80 6.50 -6.11
N LEU A 528 -14.76 5.50 -7.01
CA LEU A 528 -14.82 4.08 -6.65
C LEU A 528 -13.57 3.66 -5.86
N MET A 529 -12.38 4.07 -6.29
CA MET A 529 -11.15 3.81 -5.55
C MET A 529 -11.19 4.45 -4.15
N THR A 530 -11.73 5.67 -4.01
CA THR A 530 -11.92 6.32 -2.71
C THR A 530 -12.85 5.49 -1.82
N LEU A 531 -13.96 4.98 -2.37
CA LEU A 531 -14.88 4.11 -1.64
C LEU A 531 -14.20 2.83 -1.15
N PHE A 532 -13.47 2.13 -2.01
CA PHE A 532 -12.78 0.89 -1.67
C PHE A 532 -11.64 1.15 -0.68
N PHE A 533 -10.85 2.19 -0.89
CA PHE A 533 -9.74 2.54 0.01
C PHE A 533 -10.22 2.88 1.43
N ARG A 534 -11.32 3.66 1.54
CA ARG A 534 -11.84 4.12 2.85
C ARG A 534 -12.63 3.08 3.62
N TYR A 535 -13.38 2.22 2.92
CA TYR A 535 -14.34 1.33 3.59
C TYR A 535 -14.11 -0.15 3.34
N MET A 536 -13.31 -0.50 2.35
CA MET A 536 -13.04 -1.91 1.99
C MET A 536 -11.57 -2.11 1.60
N PRO A 537 -10.59 -1.64 2.42
CA PRO A 537 -9.17 -1.71 2.08
C PRO A 537 -8.68 -3.15 1.88
N GLU A 538 -9.30 -4.13 2.53
CA GLU A 538 -8.93 -5.55 2.40
C GLU A 538 -9.20 -6.10 0.99
N LEU A 539 -10.15 -5.53 0.23
CA LEU A 539 -10.30 -5.89 -1.19
C LEU A 539 -9.08 -5.51 -2.02
N ILE A 540 -8.37 -4.45 -1.61
CA ILE A 540 -7.14 -4.01 -2.28
C ILE A 540 -5.95 -4.85 -1.76
N SER A 541 -5.78 -4.96 -0.45
CA SER A 541 -4.64 -5.68 0.15
C SER A 541 -4.64 -7.17 -0.19
N ASN A 542 -5.82 -7.79 -0.34
CA ASN A 542 -5.98 -9.18 -0.76
C ASN A 542 -5.94 -9.34 -2.30
N GLY A 543 -5.71 -8.27 -3.05
CA GLY A 543 -5.54 -8.33 -4.50
C GLY A 543 -6.81 -8.60 -5.29
N HIS A 544 -7.98 -8.23 -4.76
CA HIS A 544 -9.29 -8.46 -5.40
C HIS A 544 -9.74 -7.32 -6.30
N LEU A 545 -9.13 -6.11 -6.24
CA LEU A 545 -9.55 -4.95 -7.00
C LEU A 545 -8.70 -4.73 -8.25
N TYR A 546 -9.38 -4.50 -9.39
CA TYR A 546 -8.76 -4.30 -10.69
C TYR A 546 -9.42 -3.15 -11.45
N ILE A 547 -8.67 -2.53 -12.36
CA ILE A 547 -9.17 -1.57 -13.35
C ILE A 547 -9.00 -2.22 -14.72
N ALA A 548 -10.08 -2.26 -15.51
CA ALA A 548 -10.03 -2.71 -16.90
C ALA A 548 -9.37 -1.65 -17.78
N THR A 549 -8.55 -2.09 -18.73
CA THR A 549 -7.90 -1.21 -19.69
C THR A 549 -8.45 -1.54 -21.09
N PRO A 550 -9.53 -0.87 -21.54
CA PRO A 550 -10.04 -1.04 -22.90
C PRO A 550 -9.06 -0.40 -23.91
N PRO A 551 -9.07 -0.84 -25.19
CA PRO A 551 -8.26 -0.21 -26.23
C PRO A 551 -8.78 1.20 -26.54
N LEU A 552 -7.85 2.12 -26.80
CA LEU A 552 -8.17 3.49 -27.22
C LEU A 552 -8.49 3.58 -28.71
N TYR A 553 -7.89 2.70 -29.52
CA TYR A 553 -8.07 2.72 -30.97
C TYR A 553 -8.29 1.34 -31.55
N ARG A 554 -9.03 1.32 -32.66
CA ARG A 554 -9.10 0.20 -33.59
C ARG A 554 -8.50 0.67 -34.90
N CYS A 555 -7.39 0.06 -35.32
CA CYS A 555 -6.68 0.38 -36.54
C CYS A 555 -6.87 -0.71 -37.60
N LYS A 556 -7.15 -0.32 -38.85
CA LYS A 556 -7.35 -1.27 -39.95
C LYS A 556 -6.62 -0.80 -41.20
N ALA A 557 -5.70 -1.62 -41.69
CA ALA A 557 -4.96 -1.43 -42.93
C ALA A 557 -5.23 -2.59 -43.87
N GLY A 558 -6.08 -2.39 -44.89
CA GLY A 558 -6.49 -3.44 -45.80
C GLY A 558 -7.24 -4.60 -45.09
N LYS A 559 -6.59 -5.78 -45.00
CA LYS A 559 -7.14 -6.96 -44.31
C LYS A 559 -6.66 -7.10 -42.85
N VAL A 560 -5.67 -6.31 -42.45
CA VAL A 560 -5.11 -6.39 -41.10
C VAL A 560 -5.89 -5.43 -40.21
N GLU A 561 -6.30 -5.91 -39.04
CA GLU A 561 -7.05 -5.18 -38.05
C GLU A 561 -6.43 -5.46 -36.67
N GLU A 562 -6.16 -4.41 -35.89
CA GLU A 562 -5.54 -4.50 -34.56
C GLU A 562 -6.17 -3.49 -33.61
N TYR A 563 -6.31 -3.87 -32.35
CA TYR A 563 -6.70 -2.97 -31.26
C TYR A 563 -5.44 -2.40 -30.60
N CYS A 564 -5.37 -1.07 -30.51
CA CYS A 564 -4.25 -0.34 -29.93
C CYS A 564 -4.67 0.27 -28.59
N TYR A 565 -3.94 -0.04 -27.55
CA TYR A 565 -4.24 0.39 -26.19
C TYR A 565 -3.62 1.74 -25.84
N THR A 566 -2.56 2.12 -26.55
CA THR A 566 -1.87 3.39 -26.39
C THR A 566 -1.68 4.09 -27.73
N GLU A 567 -1.37 5.39 -27.70
CA GLU A 567 -0.98 6.13 -28.90
C GLU A 567 0.31 5.56 -29.52
N ALA A 568 1.23 5.08 -28.69
CA ALA A 568 2.44 4.41 -29.16
C ALA A 568 2.13 3.14 -29.96
N ASP A 569 1.11 2.35 -29.55
CA ASP A 569 0.66 1.17 -30.30
C ASP A 569 0.06 1.58 -31.65
N ARG A 570 -0.72 2.65 -31.69
CA ARG A 570 -1.26 3.21 -32.94
C ARG A 570 -0.15 3.63 -33.89
N LEU A 571 0.83 4.36 -33.41
CA LEU A 571 1.98 4.79 -34.21
C LEU A 571 2.82 3.60 -34.70
N ARG A 572 3.02 2.58 -33.85
CA ARG A 572 3.67 1.33 -34.22
C ARG A 572 2.89 0.61 -35.35
N PHE A 573 1.58 0.51 -35.25
CA PHE A 573 0.72 -0.06 -36.28
C PHE A 573 0.85 0.69 -37.62
N LEU A 574 0.80 2.04 -37.58
CA LEU A 574 0.98 2.87 -38.76
C LEU A 574 2.36 2.65 -39.40
N GLN A 575 3.41 2.58 -38.59
CA GLN A 575 4.76 2.34 -39.08
C GLN A 575 4.90 0.96 -39.71
N GLN A 576 4.34 -0.06 -39.11
CA GLN A 576 4.47 -1.45 -39.56
C GLN A 576 3.68 -1.74 -40.83
N TYR A 577 2.46 -1.22 -40.95
CA TYR A 577 1.52 -1.59 -42.03
C TYR A 577 1.29 -0.51 -43.07
N ASN A 578 1.75 0.72 -42.83
CA ASN A 578 1.57 1.84 -43.75
C ASN A 578 2.75 2.84 -43.80
N ASN A 579 3.96 2.44 -43.41
CA ASN A 579 5.17 3.28 -43.43
C ASN A 579 4.99 4.62 -42.67
N GLY A 580 4.23 4.61 -41.57
CA GLY A 580 3.98 5.79 -40.74
C GLY A 580 2.94 6.78 -41.30
N ARG A 581 2.24 6.44 -42.41
CA ARG A 581 1.24 7.32 -43.01
C ARG A 581 -0.15 7.00 -42.49
N GLU A 582 -0.98 8.02 -42.27
CA GLU A 582 -2.37 7.85 -41.86
C GLU A 582 -3.31 7.55 -43.06
N ASP A 583 -2.98 8.04 -44.24
CA ASP A 583 -3.78 7.85 -45.45
C ASP A 583 -3.89 6.36 -45.82
N GLY A 584 -5.15 5.88 -45.93
CA GLY A 584 -5.43 4.47 -46.24
C GLY A 584 -5.51 3.53 -45.04
N VAL A 585 -5.34 4.02 -43.81
CA VAL A 585 -5.62 3.32 -42.55
C VAL A 585 -6.91 3.86 -41.97
N ILE A 586 -7.86 2.98 -41.65
CA ILE A 586 -9.07 3.34 -40.92
C ILE A 586 -8.73 3.27 -39.42
N THR A 587 -8.65 4.43 -38.79
CA THR A 587 -8.46 4.55 -37.34
C THR A 587 -9.78 4.97 -36.70
N GLN A 588 -10.37 4.11 -35.88
CA GLN A 588 -11.53 4.41 -35.04
C GLN A 588 -11.03 4.63 -33.62
N ARG A 589 -11.26 5.82 -33.06
CA ARG A 589 -10.99 6.10 -31.66
C ARG A 589 -12.24 5.80 -30.83
N TYR A 590 -12.08 5.04 -29.75
CA TYR A 590 -13.13 4.79 -28.78
C TYR A 590 -13.07 5.85 -27.68
N LYS A 591 -14.13 6.59 -27.48
CA LYS A 591 -14.30 7.57 -26.38
C LYS A 591 -15.01 6.96 -25.19
N GLY A 592 -15.85 5.95 -25.43
CA GLY A 592 -16.59 5.25 -24.40
C GLY A 592 -16.86 3.79 -24.74
N LEU A 593 -17.07 2.99 -23.72
CA LEU A 593 -17.39 1.55 -23.82
C LEU A 593 -18.70 1.28 -24.58
N GLY A 594 -19.62 2.24 -24.54
CA GLY A 594 -20.89 2.19 -25.27
C GLY A 594 -20.73 2.20 -26.79
N GLU A 595 -19.57 2.60 -27.32
CA GLU A 595 -19.25 2.57 -28.74
C GLU A 595 -18.83 1.17 -29.23
N MET A 596 -18.51 0.27 -28.29
CA MET A 596 -18.14 -1.11 -28.58
C MET A 596 -19.38 -2.01 -28.63
N ASN A 597 -19.46 -2.84 -29.65
CA ASN A 597 -20.45 -3.91 -29.65
C ASN A 597 -20.06 -5.02 -28.65
N PRO A 598 -20.99 -5.92 -28.26
CA PRO A 598 -20.73 -6.96 -27.26
C PRO A 598 -19.54 -7.87 -27.59
N THR A 599 -19.30 -8.19 -28.85
CA THR A 599 -18.18 -9.05 -29.28
C THR A 599 -16.85 -8.31 -29.11
N GLN A 600 -16.77 -7.05 -29.53
CA GLN A 600 -15.58 -6.22 -29.37
C GLN A 600 -15.21 -6.05 -27.89
N LEU A 601 -16.21 -5.76 -27.05
CA LEU A 601 -16.00 -5.60 -25.60
C LEU A 601 -15.52 -6.90 -24.94
N TRP A 602 -16.05 -8.04 -25.39
CA TRP A 602 -15.57 -9.36 -24.97
C TRP A 602 -14.10 -9.57 -25.35
N GLU A 603 -13.80 -9.46 -26.63
CA GLU A 603 -12.48 -9.78 -27.17
C GLU A 603 -11.36 -8.90 -26.62
N THR A 604 -11.65 -7.64 -26.29
CA THR A 604 -10.64 -6.67 -25.89
C THR A 604 -10.52 -6.45 -24.38
N THR A 605 -11.66 -6.57 -23.65
CA THR A 605 -11.73 -6.05 -22.26
C THR A 605 -12.25 -7.09 -21.26
N MET A 606 -13.05 -8.07 -21.67
CA MET A 606 -13.69 -9.00 -20.73
C MET A 606 -13.16 -10.42 -20.80
N ASN A 607 -12.62 -10.87 -21.93
CA ASN A 607 -12.09 -12.22 -22.09
C ASN A 607 -10.80 -12.40 -21.27
N PRO A 608 -10.73 -13.34 -20.32
CA PRO A 608 -9.57 -13.58 -19.48
C PRO A 608 -8.25 -13.84 -20.24
N GLU A 609 -8.35 -14.38 -21.49
CA GLU A 609 -7.18 -14.72 -22.30
C GLU A 609 -6.55 -13.52 -23.02
N THR A 610 -7.33 -12.46 -23.29
CA THR A 610 -6.90 -11.35 -24.17
C THR A 610 -6.95 -9.98 -23.51
N ARG A 611 -7.70 -9.83 -22.42
CA ARG A 611 -7.90 -8.56 -21.74
C ARG A 611 -6.66 -8.09 -20.98
N LEU A 612 -6.56 -6.78 -20.81
CA LEU A 612 -5.59 -6.14 -19.92
C LEU A 612 -6.29 -5.64 -18.66
N LEU A 613 -5.84 -6.11 -17.50
CA LEU A 613 -6.29 -5.64 -16.19
C LEU A 613 -5.11 -5.06 -15.41
N LYS A 614 -5.33 -3.90 -14.82
CA LYS A 614 -4.39 -3.30 -13.86
C LYS A 614 -4.88 -3.62 -12.45
N GLN A 615 -4.11 -4.40 -11.71
CA GLN A 615 -4.41 -4.65 -10.28
C GLN A 615 -4.16 -3.39 -9.48
N VAL A 616 -5.09 -3.06 -8.58
CA VAL A 616 -4.93 -1.93 -7.64
C VAL A 616 -4.18 -2.46 -6.42
N THR A 617 -3.09 -1.81 -6.06
CA THR A 617 -2.26 -2.12 -4.89
C THR A 617 -2.09 -0.90 -4.01
N ILE A 618 -1.89 -1.11 -2.72
CA ILE A 618 -1.48 -0.06 -1.77
C ILE A 618 -0.03 -0.39 -1.39
N GLU A 619 0.90 0.40 -1.89
CA GLU A 619 2.33 0.26 -1.58
C GLU A 619 2.74 1.16 -0.42
N ASP A 620 2.16 2.37 -0.38
CA ASP A 620 2.31 3.38 0.65
C ASP A 620 0.93 3.84 1.11
N ALA A 621 0.47 3.33 2.27
CA ALA A 621 -0.84 3.66 2.81
C ALA A 621 -0.93 5.13 3.25
N ALA A 622 0.16 5.71 3.76
CA ALA A 622 0.20 7.10 4.18
C ALA A 622 0.15 8.05 2.99
N GLY A 623 0.96 7.76 1.95
CA GLY A 623 0.94 8.52 0.70
C GLY A 623 -0.40 8.41 -0.02
N ALA A 624 -1.00 7.21 -0.07
CA ALA A 624 -2.33 7.01 -0.65
C ALA A 624 -3.41 7.81 0.11
N ASP A 625 -3.39 7.77 1.46
CA ASP A 625 -4.31 8.55 2.27
C ASP A 625 -4.15 10.07 2.02
N TYR A 626 -2.93 10.57 1.98
CA TYR A 626 -2.64 11.97 1.67
C TYR A 626 -3.21 12.36 0.30
N VAL A 627 -2.96 11.56 -0.73
CA VAL A 627 -3.44 11.82 -2.10
C VAL A 627 -4.97 11.82 -2.17
N PHE A 628 -5.65 10.82 -1.57
CA PHE A 628 -7.11 10.80 -1.54
C PHE A 628 -7.68 11.99 -0.77
N SER A 629 -7.11 12.36 0.37
CA SER A 629 -7.57 13.51 1.15
C SER A 629 -7.36 14.82 0.41
N MET A 630 -6.21 15.00 -0.25
CA MET A 630 -5.89 16.19 -1.04
C MET A 630 -6.78 16.32 -2.27
N LEU A 631 -6.96 15.23 -3.05
CA LEU A 631 -7.75 15.26 -4.29
C LEU A 631 -9.26 15.29 -4.02
N MET A 632 -9.73 14.53 -3.05
CA MET A 632 -11.14 14.27 -2.81
C MET A 632 -11.72 15.00 -1.59
N GLY A 633 -10.87 15.55 -0.70
CA GLY A 633 -11.26 16.28 0.50
C GLY A 633 -11.98 17.61 0.22
N GLU A 634 -12.42 18.30 1.28
CA GLU A 634 -13.15 19.58 1.17
C GLU A 634 -12.23 20.75 0.84
N ASP A 635 -10.96 20.72 1.29
CA ASP A 635 -10.03 21.81 1.08
C ASP A 635 -9.61 21.93 -0.39
N VAL A 636 -9.78 23.14 -0.93
CA VAL A 636 -9.49 23.45 -2.34
C VAL A 636 -8.03 23.87 -2.53
N GLY A 637 -7.41 24.47 -1.50
CA GLY A 637 -6.05 25.01 -1.57
C GLY A 637 -5.00 23.97 -1.99
N PRO A 638 -4.83 22.88 -1.23
CA PRO A 638 -3.87 21.82 -1.54
C PRO A 638 -4.10 21.17 -2.92
N ARG A 639 -5.39 21.01 -3.30
CA ARG A 639 -5.74 20.45 -4.62
C ARG A 639 -5.33 21.38 -5.76
N ARG A 640 -5.54 22.69 -5.62
CA ARG A 640 -5.12 23.67 -6.62
C ARG A 640 -3.61 23.66 -6.78
N GLU A 641 -2.88 23.70 -5.69
CA GLU A 641 -1.41 23.68 -5.69
C GLU A 641 -0.88 22.40 -6.36
N PHE A 642 -1.46 21.25 -6.07
CA PHE A 642 -1.11 19.99 -6.73
C PHE A 642 -1.35 20.05 -8.24
N ILE A 643 -2.52 20.55 -8.69
CA ILE A 643 -2.85 20.67 -10.10
C ILE A 643 -1.86 21.63 -10.81
N GLU A 644 -1.58 22.79 -10.21
CA GLU A 644 -0.64 23.77 -10.77
C GLU A 644 0.78 23.19 -10.90
N LYS A 645 1.24 22.47 -9.88
CA LYS A 645 2.58 21.82 -9.86
C LYS A 645 2.71 20.71 -10.90
N ASN A 646 1.64 19.96 -11.16
CA ASN A 646 1.65 18.79 -12.04
C ASN A 646 1.01 19.04 -13.41
N ALA A 647 0.62 20.28 -13.71
CA ALA A 647 -0.08 20.61 -14.96
C ALA A 647 0.74 20.27 -16.24
N THR A 648 2.05 20.32 -16.17
CA THR A 648 2.95 19.96 -17.28
C THR A 648 2.98 18.48 -17.62
N PHE A 649 2.59 17.61 -16.67
CA PHE A 649 2.52 16.15 -16.85
C PHE A 649 1.15 15.67 -17.31
N ALA A 650 0.15 16.56 -17.33
CA ALA A 650 -1.21 16.20 -17.71
C ALA A 650 -1.31 16.02 -19.23
N ASN A 651 -1.61 14.80 -19.70
CA ASN A 651 -2.09 14.57 -21.06
C ASN A 651 -3.53 15.08 -21.16
N ILE A 652 -3.70 16.34 -21.50
CA ILE A 652 -5.01 16.91 -21.72
C ILE A 652 -5.40 16.69 -23.17
N ASP A 653 -6.45 15.96 -23.39
CA ASP A 653 -7.13 15.84 -24.67
C ASP A 653 -7.94 17.11 -24.90
N ALA A 654 -7.34 18.13 -25.54
CA ALA A 654 -7.97 19.42 -25.85
C ALA A 654 -8.71 19.38 -27.18
#